data_e63e40fcd859c1249c4d157a180a84f3
#
_entry.id   e63e40fcd859c1249c4d157a180a84f3
#
_cell.length_a   1.000
_cell.length_b   1.000
_cell.length_c   1.000
_cell.angle_alpha   90.00
_cell.angle_beta   90.00
_cell.angle_gamma   90.00
#
_symmetry.space_group_name_H-M   'P 1'
#
loop_
_entity.id
_entity.type
_entity.pdbx_description
1 polymer ?
#
loop_
_entity_poly.entity_id
_entity_poly.type
_entity_poly.pdbx_seq_one_letter_code
_entity_poly.pdbx_strand_id
1 'polypeptide(L)'
;MTANGPHVHIPASRILLPLALLASLTLTTGCGGSDPAKLIESARSKIVSGDPLAAIVELKTALHEQPDSGAARFLLGKALLASGDATGAEVALRKALDLHRAENEVVPELARAMFALGKHKELLDQFGKTQLTDPQAVADFKTTLAETHAVFGRREQAQSAAEAALAAVPGYGPAMLFMARAQADRGDINGALSALDAELAKRPQDHRALTLKANLLYFVKNDATGALATYRQAIAAKPKDLDAHGGAMTVLLDRADLAGARAQWTEMGKALPGNAQTLYFEGYLSLLEHKLDRAQEITQQLLRIAPDNAPLQQLAGLVQFERGNYGQAENLLSKALQSSPGLNSARRALAQTHLRRGEPAKTLTLLQPLLDRPKPDAADLKTKAQALMQQGDLVKAEETFAKAAKINPDNVNRQIDLAVSKVLRGDADAGLAMLRTLAADKDSSAADMPLIATLIKRGDHAGALQAIDAFEKKQPDRPVAANLRASVLLAKGDNAGAKRAFEQALKIQPTFLPAASGLAQLALADNKPTEALKYLDDVLKAAPQNADALLASAALKARTGTSKQDILAMFTSAIRSAPQNAALHLALIEHHLAAKDTKAALEAAQQASVALPGDPTVIEMLGRAQAASGDANQAMVTFKKLAQLLPNLPNPHLRMAQLHLAAKNREAESQSLKRALALAPDNLRAQQALVNAHLATGKTAEAVELVRTIQRQHPGLDSGYLFEGTIEGARRRFDLALQAYRAGMKATGGTSELAMGLHTTLTAMRQPAQANSQAADWLKAHPTDTVFRFYLGDLALSQGDRVAAESHYRDVLKLQPDQPQALNNVAWLMAAAKKPGALAMAEKANQLQPDSAAFMDTLALALAADGQPAKAVQQLQKALAIDAKNPMLRFNLARFLIQAGDKPAAKTELQALTGLGEAFPRQKEVAELLSSL
;
A
#
# COMPACT_ATOMS: atom_id res chain seq x y z
N MET A 1 12.87 -31.62 13.85
CA MET A 1 11.71 -31.12 13.07
C MET A 1 10.54 -31.01 14.01
N THR A 2 10.37 -29.91 14.68
CA THR A 2 9.23 -29.67 15.57
C THR A 2 8.02 -29.38 14.71
N ALA A 3 7.02 -30.26 14.77
CA ALA A 3 5.72 -30.07 14.13
C ALA A 3 4.94 -28.99 14.92
N ASN A 4 5.29 -27.73 14.75
CA ASN A 4 4.50 -26.62 15.24
C ASN A 4 3.55 -26.17 14.11
N GLY A 5 2.40 -26.81 14.04
CA GLY A 5 1.24 -26.18 13.46
C GLY A 5 0.90 -24.90 14.26
N PRO A 6 0.18 -23.93 13.70
CA PRO A 6 -0.15 -22.70 14.42
C PRO A 6 -1.17 -22.99 15.52
N HIS A 7 -0.71 -23.51 16.66
CA HIS A 7 -1.50 -23.56 17.87
C HIS A 7 -1.57 -22.13 18.42
N VAL A 8 -2.71 -21.50 18.27
CA VAL A 8 -3.03 -20.21 18.92
C VAL A 8 -3.31 -20.54 20.40
N HIS A 9 -2.27 -20.84 21.18
CA HIS A 9 -2.39 -20.83 22.61
C HIS A 9 -2.48 -19.37 23.09
N ILE A 10 -3.70 -18.88 23.21
CA ILE A 10 -3.96 -17.65 23.96
C ILE A 10 -4.19 -18.09 25.40
N PRO A 11 -3.30 -17.73 26.35
CA PRO A 11 -3.53 -18.05 27.74
C PRO A 11 -4.84 -17.42 28.20
N ALA A 12 -5.75 -18.23 28.71
CA ALA A 12 -7.09 -17.83 29.16
C ALA A 12 -7.10 -16.89 30.38
N SER A 13 -5.95 -16.39 30.84
CA SER A 13 -5.75 -15.77 32.13
C SER A 13 -5.88 -14.25 32.18
N ARG A 14 -6.59 -13.58 31.30
CA ARG A 14 -6.94 -12.15 31.45
C ARG A 14 -8.27 -11.77 30.78
N ILE A 15 -9.38 -12.35 31.24
CA ILE A 15 -10.71 -11.79 31.03
C ILE A 15 -11.35 -11.59 32.40
N LEU A 16 -11.04 -10.49 33.04
CA LEU A 16 -11.86 -9.92 34.09
C LEU A 16 -12.63 -8.76 33.48
N LEU A 17 -13.80 -9.05 32.92
CA LEU A 17 -14.84 -8.04 32.74
C LEU A 17 -15.52 -7.80 34.06
N PRO A 18 -15.69 -6.55 34.54
CA PRO A 18 -16.58 -6.26 35.63
C PRO A 18 -18.02 -6.27 35.09
N LEU A 19 -18.73 -7.39 35.23
CA LEU A 19 -20.18 -7.38 35.17
C LEU A 19 -20.68 -6.80 36.50
N ALA A 20 -21.03 -5.51 36.48
CA ALA A 20 -21.86 -4.94 37.52
C ALA A 20 -23.29 -5.46 37.33
N LEU A 21 -23.61 -6.59 37.94
CA LEU A 21 -25.00 -7.00 38.18
C LEU A 21 -25.49 -6.30 39.43
N LEU A 22 -26.35 -5.27 39.29
CA LEU A 22 -27.23 -4.82 40.33
C LEU A 22 -28.23 -5.94 40.64
N ALA A 23 -27.93 -6.75 41.65
CA ALA A 23 -28.96 -7.61 42.25
C ALA A 23 -29.58 -6.87 43.39
N SER A 24 -30.86 -6.54 43.20
CA SER A 24 -31.76 -6.09 44.27
C SER A 24 -31.73 -7.05 45.43
N LEU A 25 -31.17 -6.63 46.59
CA LEU A 25 -31.21 -7.33 47.83
C LEU A 25 -32.65 -7.29 48.38
N THR A 26 -33.38 -8.39 48.28
CA THR A 26 -34.47 -8.66 49.19
C THR A 26 -33.86 -9.41 50.40
N LEU A 27 -33.72 -8.74 51.48
CA LEU A 27 -33.41 -9.33 52.80
C LEU A 27 -34.54 -10.28 53.19
N THR A 28 -34.30 -11.59 53.02
CA THR A 28 -35.00 -12.58 53.83
C THR A 28 -33.99 -13.13 54.80
N THR A 29 -34.15 -12.78 56.05
CA THR A 29 -33.46 -13.37 57.19
C THR A 29 -33.85 -14.84 57.28
N GLY A 30 -32.96 -15.71 56.82
CA GLY A 30 -33.02 -17.13 57.04
C GLY A 30 -31.63 -17.60 57.52
N CYS A 31 -31.44 -17.68 58.82
CA CYS A 31 -30.33 -18.39 59.45
C CYS A 31 -30.47 -19.90 59.17
N GLY A 32 -29.78 -20.32 58.11
CA GLY A 32 -29.47 -21.73 57.88
C GLY A 32 -28.08 -21.73 57.27
N GLY A 33 -27.02 -21.86 58.08
CA GLY A 33 -25.64 -22.08 57.62
C GLY A 33 -25.66 -23.28 56.66
N SER A 34 -25.25 -23.08 55.45
CA SER A 34 -25.11 -24.17 54.50
C SER A 34 -24.06 -25.13 55.02
N ASP A 35 -24.45 -26.35 55.36
CA ASP A 35 -23.56 -27.38 55.87
C ASP A 35 -22.32 -27.52 54.94
N PRO A 36 -21.13 -27.17 55.39
CA PRO A 36 -19.91 -27.23 54.59
C PRO A 36 -19.68 -28.60 53.96
N ALA A 37 -20.06 -29.68 54.62
CA ALA A 37 -19.92 -31.03 54.11
C ALA A 37 -20.82 -31.26 52.85
N LYS A 38 -22.06 -30.73 52.89
CA LYS A 38 -22.96 -30.78 51.72
C LYS A 38 -22.46 -29.96 50.53
N LEU A 39 -21.89 -28.80 50.82
CA LEU A 39 -21.29 -27.96 49.77
C LEU A 39 -20.09 -28.66 49.12
N ILE A 40 -19.23 -29.29 49.88
CA ILE A 40 -18.08 -30.07 49.39
C ILE A 40 -18.54 -31.22 48.49
N GLU A 41 -19.58 -31.97 48.89
CA GLU A 41 -20.09 -33.10 48.10
C GLU A 41 -20.83 -32.64 46.84
N SER A 42 -21.60 -31.54 46.94
CA SER A 42 -22.19 -30.89 45.77
C SER A 42 -21.13 -30.40 44.76
N ALA A 43 -20.08 -29.77 45.26
CA ALA A 43 -18.96 -29.32 44.43
C ALA A 43 -18.23 -30.49 43.77
N ARG A 44 -18.05 -31.60 44.46
CA ARG A 44 -17.48 -32.85 43.91
C ARG A 44 -18.33 -33.35 42.73
N SER A 45 -19.65 -33.39 42.89
CA SER A 45 -20.57 -33.75 41.81
C SER A 45 -20.48 -32.81 40.60
N LYS A 46 -20.37 -31.51 40.87
CA LYS A 46 -20.23 -30.48 39.80
C LYS A 46 -18.90 -30.58 39.05
N ILE A 47 -17.80 -30.89 39.71
CA ILE A 47 -16.51 -31.17 39.05
C ILE A 47 -16.67 -32.37 38.10
N VAL A 48 -17.32 -33.43 38.53
CA VAL A 48 -17.56 -34.62 37.70
C VAL A 48 -18.48 -34.33 36.56
N SER A 49 -19.53 -33.54 36.75
CA SER A 49 -20.47 -33.14 35.67
C SER A 49 -19.92 -32.08 34.72
N GLY A 50 -18.70 -31.56 34.95
CA GLY A 50 -18.02 -30.59 34.06
C GLY A 50 -18.42 -29.14 34.31
N ASP A 51 -18.92 -28.79 35.50
CA ASP A 51 -19.19 -27.41 35.91
C ASP A 51 -18.23 -26.94 37.01
N PRO A 52 -16.95 -26.70 36.66
CA PRO A 52 -15.94 -26.29 37.65
C PRO A 52 -16.20 -24.91 38.24
N LEU A 53 -16.87 -24.00 37.50
CA LEU A 53 -17.12 -22.66 38.02
C LEU A 53 -18.14 -22.65 39.15
N ALA A 54 -19.22 -23.40 39.03
CA ALA A 54 -20.17 -23.55 40.13
C ALA A 54 -19.54 -24.27 41.33
N ALA A 55 -18.68 -25.29 41.10
CA ALA A 55 -17.93 -25.96 42.15
C ALA A 55 -16.99 -24.98 42.88
N ILE A 56 -16.31 -24.08 42.20
CA ILE A 56 -15.42 -23.06 42.82
C ILE A 56 -16.21 -22.17 43.79
N VAL A 57 -17.42 -21.73 43.43
CA VAL A 57 -18.25 -20.90 44.30
C VAL A 57 -18.61 -21.65 45.59
N GLU A 58 -19.10 -22.87 45.46
CA GLU A 58 -19.47 -23.68 46.63
C GLU A 58 -18.29 -24.01 47.54
N LEU A 59 -17.13 -24.34 46.95
CA LEU A 59 -15.92 -24.62 47.72
C LEU A 59 -15.36 -23.39 48.42
N LYS A 60 -15.44 -22.22 47.82
CA LYS A 60 -15.09 -20.98 48.49
C LYS A 60 -16.02 -20.66 49.65
N THR A 61 -17.33 -20.95 49.52
CA THR A 61 -18.30 -20.80 50.60
C THR A 61 -18.00 -21.81 51.72
N ALA A 62 -17.74 -23.07 51.39
CA ALA A 62 -17.37 -24.09 52.41
C ALA A 62 -16.06 -23.72 53.10
N LEU A 63 -15.10 -23.15 52.41
CA LEU A 63 -13.81 -22.71 53.01
C LEU A 63 -13.93 -21.40 53.81
N HIS A 64 -15.00 -20.64 53.63
CA HIS A 64 -15.30 -19.51 54.50
C HIS A 64 -15.72 -19.99 55.89
N GLU A 65 -16.52 -21.05 55.94
CA GLU A 65 -16.98 -21.65 57.18
C GLU A 65 -15.92 -22.58 57.81
N GLN A 66 -15.15 -23.29 56.97
CA GLN A 66 -14.10 -24.22 57.39
C GLN A 66 -12.78 -23.96 56.66
N PRO A 67 -12.00 -22.92 57.06
CA PRO A 67 -10.77 -22.55 56.37
C PRO A 67 -9.69 -23.62 56.24
N ASP A 68 -9.66 -24.55 57.21
CA ASP A 68 -8.66 -25.60 57.30
C ASP A 68 -9.14 -26.95 56.74
N SER A 69 -10.19 -26.96 55.96
CA SER A 69 -10.65 -28.14 55.25
C SER A 69 -9.72 -28.55 54.13
N GLY A 70 -8.82 -29.52 54.34
CA GLY A 70 -7.92 -30.06 53.32
C GLY A 70 -8.68 -30.66 52.12
N ALA A 71 -9.87 -31.25 52.38
CA ALA A 71 -10.72 -31.80 51.32
C ALA A 71 -11.30 -30.70 50.40
N ALA A 72 -11.81 -29.60 51.01
CA ALA A 72 -12.30 -28.48 50.24
C ALA A 72 -11.19 -27.76 49.44
N ARG A 73 -10.00 -27.61 50.03
CA ARG A 73 -8.81 -27.05 49.35
C ARG A 73 -8.38 -27.92 48.17
N PHE A 74 -8.35 -29.24 48.32
CA PHE A 74 -8.01 -30.15 47.23
C PHE A 74 -9.02 -30.06 46.07
N LEU A 75 -10.32 -30.13 46.37
CA LEU A 75 -11.36 -30.02 45.36
C LEU A 75 -11.37 -28.64 44.70
N LEU A 76 -11.10 -27.57 45.47
CA LEU A 76 -10.95 -26.22 44.92
C LEU A 76 -9.78 -26.17 43.92
N GLY A 77 -8.64 -26.77 44.25
CA GLY A 77 -7.49 -26.87 43.36
C GLY A 77 -7.84 -27.58 42.04
N LYS A 78 -8.56 -28.72 42.14
CA LYS A 78 -9.05 -29.46 40.95
C LYS A 78 -10.00 -28.62 40.09
N ALA A 79 -10.95 -27.94 40.72
CA ALA A 79 -11.92 -27.09 40.01
C ALA A 79 -11.25 -25.89 39.34
N LEU A 80 -10.29 -25.23 40.02
CA LEU A 80 -9.50 -24.15 39.49
C LEU A 80 -8.64 -24.63 38.31
N LEU A 81 -7.99 -25.78 38.42
CA LEU A 81 -7.22 -26.33 37.30
C LEU A 81 -8.11 -26.67 36.11
N ALA A 82 -9.30 -27.23 36.35
CA ALA A 82 -10.27 -27.53 35.30
C ALA A 82 -10.85 -26.25 34.64
N SER A 83 -10.92 -25.13 35.39
CA SER A 83 -11.35 -23.84 34.87
C SER A 83 -10.22 -23.03 34.16
N GLY A 84 -8.97 -23.55 34.22
CA GLY A 84 -7.79 -22.90 33.62
C GLY A 84 -7.05 -21.93 34.53
N ASP A 85 -7.46 -21.80 35.80
CA ASP A 85 -6.72 -21.00 36.81
C ASP A 85 -5.66 -21.86 37.47
N ALA A 86 -4.55 -22.10 36.76
CA ALA A 86 -3.44 -22.89 37.30
C ALA A 86 -2.75 -22.21 38.50
N THR A 87 -2.75 -20.88 38.58
CA THR A 87 -2.16 -20.14 39.71
C THR A 87 -2.97 -20.34 40.97
N GLY A 88 -4.27 -20.16 40.91
CA GLY A 88 -5.17 -20.44 42.01
C GLY A 88 -5.15 -21.90 42.42
N ALA A 89 -5.06 -22.80 41.44
CA ALA A 89 -4.97 -24.25 41.68
C ALA A 89 -3.71 -24.63 42.48
N GLU A 90 -2.53 -24.11 42.06
CA GLU A 90 -1.28 -24.34 42.78
C GLU A 90 -1.40 -23.92 44.27
N VAL A 91 -1.91 -22.70 44.51
CA VAL A 91 -2.07 -22.18 45.88
C VAL A 91 -3.01 -23.07 46.69
N ALA A 92 -4.15 -23.45 46.14
CA ALA A 92 -5.13 -24.29 46.83
C ALA A 92 -4.59 -25.69 47.11
N LEU A 93 -3.88 -26.32 46.17
CA LEU A 93 -3.29 -27.66 46.31
C LEU A 93 -2.11 -27.69 47.28
N ARG A 94 -1.24 -26.66 47.26
CA ARG A 94 -0.18 -26.54 48.27
C ARG A 94 -0.78 -26.45 49.67
N LYS A 95 -1.84 -25.66 49.86
CA LYS A 95 -2.53 -25.55 51.15
C LYS A 95 -3.22 -26.87 51.56
N ALA A 96 -3.74 -27.64 50.60
CA ALA A 96 -4.27 -28.95 50.86
C ALA A 96 -3.17 -29.91 51.38
N LEU A 97 -1.96 -29.84 50.82
CA LEU A 97 -0.81 -30.61 51.21
C LEU A 97 -0.34 -30.22 52.64
N ASP A 98 -0.26 -28.89 52.92
CA ASP A 98 0.06 -28.37 54.28
C ASP A 98 -0.95 -28.84 55.34
N LEU A 99 -2.21 -29.03 54.95
CA LEU A 99 -3.28 -29.58 55.80
C LEU A 99 -3.32 -31.12 55.84
N HIS A 100 -2.20 -31.75 55.49
CA HIS A 100 -1.99 -33.21 55.52
C HIS A 100 -2.98 -34.02 54.67
N ARG A 101 -3.50 -33.44 53.58
CA ARG A 101 -4.26 -34.24 52.62
C ARG A 101 -3.32 -35.23 51.93
N ALA A 102 -3.81 -36.45 51.68
CA ALA A 102 -3.00 -37.53 51.17
C ALA A 102 -2.21 -37.14 49.88
N GLU A 103 -0.89 -37.41 49.87
CA GLU A 103 -0.01 -37.13 48.72
C GLU A 103 -0.49 -37.79 47.42
N ASN A 104 -1.01 -39.01 47.52
CA ASN A 104 -1.59 -39.68 46.35
C ASN A 104 -2.72 -38.91 45.67
N GLU A 105 -3.46 -38.08 46.38
CA GLU A 105 -4.50 -37.23 45.81
C GLU A 105 -3.94 -35.90 45.33
N VAL A 106 -3.10 -35.26 46.13
CA VAL A 106 -2.70 -33.86 45.91
C VAL A 106 -1.55 -33.74 44.93
N VAL A 107 -0.51 -34.57 45.00
CA VAL A 107 0.73 -34.41 44.22
C VAL A 107 0.50 -34.50 42.72
N PRO A 108 -0.32 -35.42 42.18
CA PRO A 108 -0.58 -35.47 40.75
C PRO A 108 -1.21 -34.20 40.23
N GLU A 109 -2.21 -33.64 40.94
CA GLU A 109 -2.90 -32.44 40.57
C GLU A 109 -2.00 -31.19 40.68
N LEU A 110 -1.19 -31.13 41.74
CA LEU A 110 -0.22 -30.04 41.95
C LEU A 110 0.86 -30.07 40.86
N ALA A 111 1.35 -31.25 40.49
CA ALA A 111 2.30 -31.43 39.42
C ALA A 111 1.73 -30.89 38.08
N ARG A 112 0.46 -31.19 37.80
CA ARG A 112 -0.23 -30.66 36.61
C ARG A 112 -0.38 -29.12 36.63
N ALA A 113 -0.71 -28.55 37.80
CA ALA A 113 -0.78 -27.12 37.99
C ALA A 113 0.58 -26.45 37.78
N MET A 114 1.64 -27.00 38.39
CA MET A 114 3.01 -26.49 38.21
C MET A 114 3.51 -26.61 36.76
N PHE A 115 3.18 -27.72 36.10
CA PHE A 115 3.49 -27.90 34.66
C PHE A 115 2.80 -26.84 33.80
N ALA A 116 1.51 -26.63 34.04
CA ALA A 116 0.72 -25.60 33.32
C ALA A 116 1.25 -24.16 33.53
N LEU A 117 1.87 -23.89 34.66
CA LEU A 117 2.52 -22.61 35.01
C LEU A 117 3.95 -22.49 34.46
N GLY A 118 4.48 -23.49 33.77
CA GLY A 118 5.87 -23.50 33.29
C GLY A 118 6.91 -23.68 34.40
N LYS A 119 6.52 -24.04 35.64
CA LYS A 119 7.39 -24.28 36.80
C LYS A 119 8.07 -25.63 36.72
N HIS A 120 8.58 -25.99 35.55
CA HIS A 120 9.12 -27.34 35.27
C HIS A 120 10.32 -27.68 36.10
N LYS A 121 11.23 -26.73 36.37
CA LYS A 121 12.39 -26.96 37.23
C LYS A 121 11.97 -27.19 38.68
N GLU A 122 11.12 -26.31 39.20
CA GLU A 122 10.62 -26.44 40.58
C GLU A 122 9.88 -27.78 40.81
N LEU A 123 9.09 -28.21 39.82
CA LEU A 123 8.39 -29.49 39.86
C LEU A 123 9.37 -30.65 40.02
N LEU A 124 10.44 -30.70 39.24
CA LEU A 124 11.45 -31.74 39.32
C LEU A 124 12.25 -31.69 40.64
N ASP A 125 12.59 -30.47 41.10
CA ASP A 125 13.37 -30.28 42.33
C ASP A 125 12.58 -30.68 43.58
N GLN A 126 11.29 -30.31 43.64
CA GLN A 126 10.44 -30.54 44.79
C GLN A 126 9.84 -31.96 44.83
N PHE A 127 9.36 -32.45 43.71
CA PHE A 127 8.55 -33.67 43.62
C PHE A 127 9.16 -34.78 42.76
N GLY A 128 10.25 -34.53 42.04
CA GLY A 128 10.83 -35.51 41.11
C GLY A 128 11.17 -36.87 41.71
N LYS A 129 11.44 -36.92 43.03
CA LYS A 129 11.75 -38.12 43.79
C LYS A 129 10.58 -38.68 44.61
N THR A 130 9.41 -38.04 44.58
CA THR A 130 8.24 -38.48 45.34
C THR A 130 7.77 -39.86 44.89
N GLN A 131 7.51 -40.73 45.80
CA GLN A 131 6.99 -42.07 45.56
C GLN A 131 5.54 -42.15 46.05
N LEU A 132 4.63 -42.31 45.12
CA LEU A 132 3.21 -42.53 45.38
C LEU A 132 2.91 -44.02 45.40
N THR A 133 1.87 -44.41 46.10
CA THR A 133 1.52 -45.83 46.33
C THR A 133 0.26 -46.23 45.56
N ASP A 134 -0.62 -45.29 45.26
CA ASP A 134 -1.82 -45.58 44.50
C ASP A 134 -1.48 -45.67 43.01
N PRO A 135 -1.81 -46.78 42.31
CA PRO A 135 -1.44 -46.97 40.90
C PRO A 135 -1.91 -45.86 39.97
N GLN A 136 -3.13 -45.35 40.18
CA GLN A 136 -3.67 -44.27 39.37
C GLN A 136 -2.92 -42.96 39.61
N ALA A 137 -2.63 -42.63 40.85
CA ALA A 137 -1.84 -41.46 41.21
C ALA A 137 -0.40 -41.54 40.67
N VAL A 138 0.22 -42.72 40.70
CA VAL A 138 1.54 -42.96 40.09
C VAL A 138 1.46 -42.71 38.60
N ALA A 139 0.45 -43.25 37.88
CA ALA A 139 0.31 -43.09 36.46
C ALA A 139 0.12 -41.61 36.06
N ASP A 140 -0.77 -40.88 36.73
CA ASP A 140 -1.00 -39.45 36.55
C ASP A 140 0.28 -38.63 36.75
N PHE A 141 0.93 -38.86 37.91
CA PHE A 141 2.12 -38.10 38.26
C PHE A 141 3.33 -38.42 37.36
N LYS A 142 3.60 -39.70 37.09
CA LYS A 142 4.72 -40.11 36.24
C LYS A 142 4.54 -39.63 34.80
N THR A 143 3.30 -39.53 34.30
CA THR A 143 3.04 -38.94 32.98
C THR A 143 3.39 -37.46 32.99
N THR A 144 3.00 -36.68 34.00
CA THR A 144 3.38 -35.27 34.12
C THR A 144 4.90 -35.08 34.26
N LEU A 145 5.59 -35.99 34.96
CA LEU A 145 7.06 -35.99 35.00
C LEU A 145 7.68 -36.32 33.65
N ALA A 146 7.09 -37.24 32.85
CA ALA A 146 7.54 -37.54 31.50
C ALA A 146 7.45 -36.32 30.60
N GLU A 147 6.31 -35.61 30.64
CA GLU A 147 6.13 -34.34 29.92
C GLU A 147 7.15 -33.27 30.37
N THR A 148 7.39 -33.19 31.69
CA THR A 148 8.35 -32.23 32.26
C THR A 148 9.78 -32.52 31.81
N HIS A 149 10.21 -33.80 31.82
CA HIS A 149 11.52 -34.18 31.30
C HIS A 149 11.67 -33.92 29.82
N ALA A 150 10.61 -34.12 29.05
CA ALA A 150 10.60 -33.84 27.61
C ALA A 150 10.84 -32.35 27.30
N VAL A 151 10.27 -31.41 28.10
CA VAL A 151 10.52 -29.98 27.98
C VAL A 151 12.02 -29.63 28.06
N PHE A 152 12.76 -30.35 28.94
CA PHE A 152 14.22 -30.19 29.07
C PHE A 152 15.04 -30.99 28.05
N GLY A 153 14.41 -31.67 27.10
CA GLY A 153 15.09 -32.56 26.15
C GLY A 153 15.70 -33.84 26.77
N ARG A 154 15.32 -34.18 28.00
CA ARG A 154 15.80 -35.36 28.77
C ARG A 154 15.04 -36.61 28.34
N ARG A 155 15.32 -37.07 27.11
CA ARG A 155 14.51 -38.09 26.41
C ARG A 155 14.42 -39.42 27.19
N GLU A 156 15.54 -39.92 27.76
CA GLU A 156 15.59 -41.18 28.49
C GLU A 156 14.76 -41.11 29.75
N GLN A 157 14.89 -40.03 30.54
CA GLN A 157 14.11 -39.83 31.74
C GLN A 157 12.61 -39.68 31.44
N ALA A 158 12.30 -38.96 30.34
CA ALA A 158 10.92 -38.82 29.90
C ALA A 158 10.31 -40.17 29.53
N GLN A 159 11.02 -40.99 28.77
CA GLN A 159 10.57 -42.32 28.38
C GLN A 159 10.41 -43.25 29.60
N SER A 160 11.43 -43.30 30.49
CA SER A 160 11.38 -44.10 31.73
C SER A 160 10.20 -43.70 32.61
N ALA A 161 9.90 -42.41 32.73
CA ALA A 161 8.75 -41.95 33.52
C ALA A 161 7.42 -42.40 32.89
N ALA A 162 7.29 -42.34 31.56
CA ALA A 162 6.08 -42.79 30.86
C ALA A 162 5.91 -44.33 30.96
N GLU A 163 7.00 -45.07 30.85
CA GLU A 163 7.00 -46.54 31.08
C GLU A 163 6.59 -46.89 32.50
N ALA A 164 7.06 -46.13 33.49
CA ALA A 164 6.64 -46.33 34.89
C ALA A 164 5.14 -46.02 35.10
N ALA A 165 4.59 -45.05 34.39
CA ALA A 165 3.15 -44.78 34.39
C ALA A 165 2.34 -45.97 33.80
N LEU A 166 2.83 -46.55 32.70
CA LEU A 166 2.20 -47.71 32.06
C LEU A 166 2.38 -49.02 32.87
N ALA A 167 3.48 -49.15 33.62
CA ALA A 167 3.67 -50.25 34.55
C ALA A 167 2.70 -50.19 35.73
N ALA A 168 2.42 -48.96 36.21
CA ALA A 168 1.46 -48.77 37.31
C ALA A 168 0.00 -49.01 36.85
N VAL A 169 -0.36 -48.51 35.66
CA VAL A 169 -1.68 -48.70 35.06
C VAL A 169 -1.51 -49.13 33.60
N PRO A 170 -1.58 -50.43 33.30
CA PRO A 170 -1.48 -50.92 31.93
C PRO A 170 -2.54 -50.30 31.00
N GLY A 171 -2.06 -49.69 29.91
CA GLY A 171 -2.93 -49.00 28.98
C GLY A 171 -3.41 -47.63 29.42
N TYR A 172 -2.70 -46.95 30.33
CA TYR A 172 -3.01 -45.59 30.75
C TYR A 172 -2.90 -44.61 29.59
N GLY A 173 -4.06 -44.05 29.13
CA GLY A 173 -4.17 -43.28 27.92
C GLY A 173 -3.22 -42.08 27.81
N PRO A 174 -3.11 -41.21 28.82
CA PRO A 174 -2.20 -40.07 28.74
C PRO A 174 -0.72 -40.48 28.56
N ALA A 175 -0.25 -41.56 29.20
CA ALA A 175 1.11 -42.06 28.99
C ALA A 175 1.29 -42.70 27.59
N MET A 176 0.26 -43.42 27.09
CA MET A 176 0.28 -43.96 25.73
C MET A 176 0.33 -42.83 24.68
N LEU A 177 -0.42 -41.77 24.88
CA LEU A 177 -0.38 -40.57 23.99
C LEU A 177 0.99 -39.90 24.01
N PHE A 178 1.59 -39.77 25.20
CA PHE A 178 2.96 -39.28 25.36
C PHE A 178 3.96 -40.14 24.57
N MET A 179 3.89 -41.46 24.73
CA MET A 179 4.78 -42.41 24.05
C MET A 179 4.60 -42.34 22.52
N ALA A 180 3.36 -42.30 22.04
CA ALA A 180 3.08 -42.13 20.61
C ALA A 180 3.67 -40.82 20.06
N ARG A 181 3.53 -39.69 20.80
CA ARG A 181 4.16 -38.42 20.44
C ARG A 181 5.69 -38.53 20.43
N ALA A 182 6.27 -39.15 21.45
CA ALA A 182 7.72 -39.35 21.53
C ALA A 182 8.26 -40.25 20.40
N GLN A 183 7.51 -41.23 19.93
CA GLN A 183 7.82 -42.04 18.74
C GLN A 183 7.81 -41.17 17.49
N ALA A 184 6.78 -40.36 17.31
CA ALA A 184 6.68 -39.42 16.18
C ALA A 184 7.84 -38.41 16.16
N ASP A 185 8.26 -37.87 17.30
CA ASP A 185 9.38 -36.93 17.44
C ASP A 185 10.73 -37.59 17.11
N ARG A 186 10.85 -38.89 17.22
CA ARG A 186 12.01 -39.70 16.78
C ARG A 186 11.97 -40.06 15.29
N GLY A 187 10.89 -39.73 14.60
CA GLY A 187 10.68 -40.04 13.18
C GLY A 187 9.98 -41.39 12.94
N ASP A 188 9.65 -42.14 14.00
CA ASP A 188 8.87 -43.36 13.85
C ASP A 188 7.37 -43.05 13.81
N ILE A 189 6.97 -42.52 12.67
CA ILE A 189 5.57 -42.10 12.45
C ILE A 189 4.63 -43.31 12.34
N ASN A 190 5.12 -44.40 11.74
CA ASN A 190 4.32 -45.60 11.58
C ASN A 190 4.07 -46.28 12.91
N GLY A 191 5.10 -46.37 13.75
CA GLY A 191 4.97 -46.88 15.13
C GLY A 191 3.99 -46.02 15.95
N ALA A 192 4.11 -44.69 15.87
CA ALA A 192 3.21 -43.76 16.53
C ALA A 192 1.74 -43.95 16.09
N LEU A 193 1.48 -44.05 14.79
CA LEU A 193 0.12 -44.27 14.24
C LEU A 193 -0.43 -45.64 14.68
N SER A 194 0.40 -46.70 14.64
CA SER A 194 -0.03 -48.06 15.07
C SER A 194 -0.36 -48.08 16.57
N ALA A 195 0.42 -47.38 17.40
CA ALA A 195 0.13 -47.25 18.84
C ALA A 195 -1.18 -46.49 19.08
N LEU A 196 -1.46 -45.41 18.31
CA LEU A 196 -2.72 -44.68 18.39
C LEU A 196 -3.90 -45.54 17.91
N ASP A 197 -3.72 -46.30 16.83
CA ASP A 197 -4.77 -47.23 16.35
C ASP A 197 -5.09 -48.34 17.36
N ALA A 198 -4.09 -48.87 18.03
CA ALA A 198 -4.28 -49.83 19.09
C ALA A 198 -5.01 -49.25 20.33
N GLU A 199 -4.74 -47.97 20.62
CA GLU A 199 -5.44 -47.25 21.68
C GLU A 199 -6.90 -46.97 21.27
N LEU A 200 -7.14 -46.51 20.04
CA LEU A 200 -8.47 -46.22 19.52
C LEU A 200 -9.31 -47.48 19.34
N ALA A 201 -8.70 -48.64 19.10
CA ALA A 201 -9.41 -49.92 19.12
C ALA A 201 -10.01 -50.24 20.49
N LYS A 202 -9.36 -49.86 21.59
CA LYS A 202 -9.85 -50.01 22.95
C LYS A 202 -10.75 -48.88 23.41
N ARG A 203 -10.47 -47.64 22.97
CA ARG A 203 -11.20 -46.43 23.32
C ARG A 203 -11.52 -45.62 22.08
N PRO A 204 -12.54 -45.99 21.27
CA PRO A 204 -12.81 -45.35 20.00
C PRO A 204 -13.18 -43.87 20.08
N GLN A 205 -13.63 -43.42 21.24
CA GLN A 205 -14.01 -42.03 21.50
C GLN A 205 -12.93 -41.22 22.26
N ASP A 206 -11.69 -41.72 22.33
CA ASP A 206 -10.61 -40.91 22.91
C ASP A 206 -10.26 -39.76 21.98
N HIS A 207 -10.89 -38.58 22.19
CA HIS A 207 -10.72 -37.40 21.36
C HIS A 207 -9.26 -36.94 21.29
N ARG A 208 -8.44 -37.17 22.33
CA ARG A 208 -7.03 -36.77 22.34
C ARG A 208 -6.19 -37.66 21.41
N ALA A 209 -6.45 -38.99 21.47
CA ALA A 209 -5.81 -39.93 20.55
C ALA A 209 -6.20 -39.63 19.09
N LEU A 210 -7.50 -39.36 18.84
CA LEU A 210 -8.01 -38.97 17.53
C LEU A 210 -7.33 -37.67 17.05
N THR A 211 -7.26 -36.64 17.88
CA THR A 211 -6.63 -35.37 17.52
C THR A 211 -5.14 -35.54 17.22
N LEU A 212 -4.41 -36.30 18.02
CA LEU A 212 -2.98 -36.60 17.78
C LEU A 212 -2.79 -37.37 16.47
N LYS A 213 -3.62 -38.40 16.21
CA LYS A 213 -3.61 -39.15 14.96
C LYS A 213 -3.85 -38.24 13.77
N ALA A 214 -4.86 -37.35 13.84
CA ALA A 214 -5.18 -36.39 12.78
C ALA A 214 -4.00 -35.44 12.53
N ASN A 215 -3.32 -34.94 13.60
CA ASN A 215 -2.12 -34.12 13.48
C ASN A 215 -1.01 -34.85 12.72
N LEU A 216 -0.74 -36.11 13.04
CA LEU A 216 0.30 -36.90 12.35
C LEU A 216 -0.06 -37.18 10.90
N LEU A 217 -1.32 -37.49 10.60
CA LEU A 217 -1.80 -37.65 9.24
C LEU A 217 -1.60 -36.35 8.42
N TYR A 218 -1.94 -35.20 9.00
CA TYR A 218 -1.87 -33.93 8.29
C TYR A 218 -0.44 -33.42 8.13
N PHE A 219 0.26 -33.18 9.25
CA PHE A 219 1.54 -32.48 9.24
C PHE A 219 2.72 -33.36 8.82
N VAL A 220 2.59 -34.67 8.92
CA VAL A 220 3.71 -35.60 8.66
C VAL A 220 3.47 -36.47 7.43
N LYS A 221 2.27 -37.06 7.31
CA LYS A 221 1.90 -37.92 6.19
C LYS A 221 1.37 -37.15 4.99
N ASN A 222 1.04 -35.85 5.17
CA ASN A 222 0.38 -35.03 4.17
C ASN A 222 -0.96 -35.61 3.68
N ASP A 223 -1.65 -36.37 4.54
CA ASP A 223 -2.98 -36.91 4.29
C ASP A 223 -4.06 -35.98 4.86
N ALA A 224 -4.39 -34.94 4.12
CA ALA A 224 -5.41 -33.97 4.49
C ALA A 224 -6.82 -34.58 4.61
N THR A 225 -7.13 -35.60 3.82
CA THR A 225 -8.46 -36.22 3.80
C THR A 225 -8.65 -37.12 5.01
N GLY A 226 -7.70 -38.00 5.32
CA GLY A 226 -7.71 -38.81 6.52
C GLY A 226 -7.66 -37.98 7.80
N ALA A 227 -6.86 -36.92 7.81
CA ALA A 227 -6.79 -36.00 8.93
C ALA A 227 -8.13 -35.32 9.22
N LEU A 228 -8.81 -34.76 8.20
CA LEU A 228 -10.10 -34.09 8.38
C LEU A 228 -11.18 -35.03 8.88
N ALA A 229 -11.23 -36.28 8.35
CA ALA A 229 -12.13 -37.30 8.83
C ALA A 229 -11.89 -37.64 10.31
N THR A 230 -10.61 -37.74 10.73
CA THR A 230 -10.21 -38.06 12.08
C THR A 230 -10.47 -36.90 13.05
N TYR A 231 -10.25 -35.65 12.65
CA TYR A 231 -10.65 -34.49 13.45
C TYR A 231 -12.16 -34.43 13.67
N ARG A 232 -12.98 -34.76 12.66
CA ARG A 232 -14.44 -34.82 12.82
C ARG A 232 -14.86 -35.90 13.82
N GLN A 233 -14.17 -37.04 13.85
CA GLN A 233 -14.39 -38.04 14.88
C GLN A 233 -14.05 -37.52 16.27
N ALA A 234 -12.93 -36.79 16.42
CA ALA A 234 -12.55 -36.17 17.68
C ALA A 234 -13.59 -35.13 18.16
N ILE A 235 -14.09 -34.29 17.25
CA ILE A 235 -15.15 -33.31 17.54
C ILE A 235 -16.46 -34.01 17.92
N ALA A 236 -16.83 -35.11 17.25
CA ALA A 236 -18.01 -35.90 17.61
C ALA A 236 -17.87 -36.52 19.01
N ALA A 237 -16.67 -37.00 19.37
CA ALA A 237 -16.38 -37.54 20.69
C ALA A 237 -16.39 -36.45 21.80
N LYS A 238 -15.93 -35.26 21.47
CA LYS A 238 -15.93 -34.11 22.39
C LYS A 238 -16.21 -32.81 21.62
N PRO A 239 -17.46 -32.35 21.56
CA PRO A 239 -17.87 -31.17 20.78
C PRO A 239 -17.17 -29.84 21.18
N LYS A 240 -16.58 -29.80 22.38
CA LYS A 240 -15.82 -28.64 22.86
C LYS A 240 -14.30 -28.80 22.73
N ASP A 241 -13.82 -29.74 21.90
CA ASP A 241 -12.40 -29.94 21.67
C ASP A 241 -11.83 -28.85 20.79
N LEU A 242 -11.15 -27.90 21.41
CA LEU A 242 -10.58 -26.73 20.74
C LEU A 242 -9.51 -27.11 19.72
N ASP A 243 -8.67 -28.08 20.03
CA ASP A 243 -7.56 -28.52 19.17
C ASP A 243 -8.07 -29.25 17.94
N ALA A 244 -9.10 -30.09 18.10
CA ALA A 244 -9.73 -30.78 16.98
C ALA A 244 -10.44 -29.81 16.03
N HIS A 245 -11.18 -28.84 16.55
CA HIS A 245 -11.78 -27.77 15.73
C HIS A 245 -10.70 -26.95 15.00
N GLY A 246 -9.64 -26.56 15.71
CA GLY A 246 -8.53 -25.80 15.14
C GLY A 246 -7.81 -26.56 14.03
N GLY A 247 -7.57 -27.86 14.24
CA GLY A 247 -6.97 -28.73 13.23
C GLY A 247 -7.85 -28.89 11.98
N ALA A 248 -9.14 -29.15 12.16
CA ALA A 248 -10.11 -29.23 11.05
C ALA A 248 -10.16 -27.93 10.25
N MET A 249 -10.22 -26.77 10.93
CA MET A 249 -10.18 -25.44 10.29
C MET A 249 -8.90 -25.25 9.47
N THR A 250 -7.73 -25.63 10.04
CA THR A 250 -6.44 -25.50 9.33
C THR A 250 -6.44 -26.33 8.05
N VAL A 251 -6.88 -27.59 8.11
CA VAL A 251 -6.95 -28.47 6.94
C VAL A 251 -7.86 -27.89 5.85
N LEU A 252 -9.03 -27.37 6.22
CA LEU A 252 -9.99 -26.81 5.29
C LEU A 252 -9.49 -25.53 4.61
N LEU A 253 -8.86 -24.65 5.39
CA LEU A 253 -8.27 -23.41 4.88
C LEU A 253 -7.08 -23.66 3.94
N ASP A 254 -6.19 -24.60 4.28
CA ASP A 254 -5.06 -24.95 3.42
C ASP A 254 -5.49 -25.62 2.11
N ARG A 255 -6.65 -26.30 2.11
CA ARG A 255 -7.28 -26.85 0.90
C ARG A 255 -8.08 -25.81 0.10
N ALA A 256 -8.14 -24.59 0.57
CA ALA A 256 -9.00 -23.53 0.02
C ALA A 256 -10.50 -23.93 -0.02
N ASP A 257 -10.94 -24.85 0.82
CA ASP A 257 -12.34 -25.22 0.98
C ASP A 257 -13.04 -24.21 1.89
N LEU A 258 -13.36 -23.05 1.32
CA LEU A 258 -13.99 -21.96 2.07
C LEU A 258 -15.41 -22.32 2.56
N ALA A 259 -16.14 -23.13 1.81
CA ALA A 259 -17.48 -23.56 2.20
C ALA A 259 -17.40 -24.51 3.41
N GLY A 260 -16.51 -25.48 3.37
CA GLY A 260 -16.25 -26.40 4.49
C GLY A 260 -15.72 -25.66 5.72
N ALA A 261 -14.78 -24.71 5.53
CA ALA A 261 -14.25 -23.89 6.62
C ALA A 261 -15.34 -23.02 7.29
N ARG A 262 -16.25 -22.45 6.49
CA ARG A 262 -17.37 -21.67 7.03
C ARG A 262 -18.34 -22.55 7.85
N ALA A 263 -18.65 -23.74 7.37
CA ALA A 263 -19.48 -24.70 8.11
C ALA A 263 -18.82 -25.11 9.42
N GLN A 264 -17.53 -25.45 9.38
CA GLN A 264 -16.75 -25.85 10.57
C GLN A 264 -16.64 -24.72 11.59
N TRP A 265 -16.40 -23.46 11.14
CA TRP A 265 -16.40 -22.30 12.01
C TRP A 265 -17.76 -22.08 12.69
N THR A 266 -18.86 -22.28 11.97
CA THR A 266 -20.22 -22.16 12.52
C THR A 266 -20.45 -23.19 13.63
N GLU A 267 -20.00 -24.43 13.43
CA GLU A 267 -20.07 -25.50 14.41
C GLU A 267 -19.21 -25.17 15.65
N MET A 268 -17.98 -24.72 15.41
CA MET A 268 -17.06 -24.30 16.48
C MET A 268 -17.65 -23.14 17.31
N GLY A 269 -18.29 -22.15 16.64
CA GLY A 269 -18.93 -21.02 17.30
C GLY A 269 -20.11 -21.41 18.21
N LYS A 270 -20.87 -22.43 17.83
CA LYS A 270 -21.94 -23.00 18.67
C LYS A 270 -21.38 -23.73 19.89
N ALA A 271 -20.31 -24.50 19.68
CA ALA A 271 -19.69 -25.31 20.75
C ALA A 271 -18.87 -24.46 21.74
N LEU A 272 -18.21 -23.41 21.24
CA LEU A 272 -17.23 -22.57 21.93
C LEU A 272 -17.52 -21.06 21.75
N PRO A 273 -18.66 -20.57 22.22
CA PRO A 273 -19.05 -19.18 22.06
C PRO A 273 -18.06 -18.23 22.74
N GLY A 274 -17.66 -17.17 22.02
CA GLY A 274 -16.74 -16.16 22.56
C GLY A 274 -15.28 -16.61 22.70
N ASN A 275 -14.93 -17.81 22.25
CA ASN A 275 -13.56 -18.28 22.30
C ASN A 275 -12.65 -17.50 21.33
N ALA A 276 -11.46 -17.12 21.79
CA ALA A 276 -10.49 -16.33 21.02
C ALA A 276 -10.03 -17.03 19.73
N GLN A 277 -9.91 -18.37 19.72
CA GLN A 277 -9.55 -19.12 18.52
C GLN A 277 -10.70 -19.15 17.50
N THR A 278 -11.94 -19.18 17.96
CA THR A 278 -13.13 -19.02 17.08
C THR A 278 -13.13 -17.66 16.41
N LEU A 279 -12.82 -16.59 17.16
CA LEU A 279 -12.66 -15.23 16.60
C LEU A 279 -11.47 -15.14 15.63
N TYR A 280 -10.36 -15.82 15.95
CA TYR A 280 -9.21 -15.87 15.03
C TYR A 280 -9.59 -16.43 13.65
N PHE A 281 -10.29 -17.55 13.63
CA PHE A 281 -10.75 -18.16 12.37
C PHE A 281 -11.83 -17.31 11.68
N GLU A 282 -12.68 -16.60 12.43
CA GLU A 282 -13.59 -15.61 11.84
C GLU A 282 -12.84 -14.48 11.14
N GLY A 283 -11.79 -13.95 11.79
CA GLY A 283 -10.93 -12.93 11.20
C GLY A 283 -10.23 -13.42 9.93
N TYR A 284 -9.76 -14.67 9.94
CA TYR A 284 -9.09 -15.29 8.80
C TYR A 284 -10.08 -15.52 7.62
N LEU A 285 -11.26 -16.06 7.90
CA LEU A 285 -12.33 -16.22 6.90
C LEU A 285 -12.78 -14.86 6.34
N SER A 286 -12.93 -13.85 7.18
CA SER A 286 -13.28 -12.49 6.77
C SER A 286 -12.21 -11.89 5.84
N LEU A 287 -10.92 -12.16 6.09
CA LEU A 287 -9.83 -11.76 5.20
C LEU A 287 -9.96 -12.44 3.83
N LEU A 288 -10.17 -13.76 3.81
CA LEU A 288 -10.30 -14.53 2.56
C LEU A 288 -11.56 -14.15 1.76
N GLU A 289 -12.61 -13.70 2.43
CA GLU A 289 -13.85 -13.21 1.82
C GLU A 289 -13.80 -11.71 1.46
N HIS A 290 -12.63 -11.07 1.58
CA HIS A 290 -12.44 -9.63 1.37
C HIS A 290 -13.33 -8.72 2.24
N LYS A 291 -13.82 -9.21 3.39
CA LYS A 291 -14.53 -8.43 4.41
C LYS A 291 -13.51 -7.75 5.33
N LEU A 292 -12.71 -6.84 4.75
CA LEU A 292 -11.50 -6.31 5.40
C LEU A 292 -11.78 -5.51 6.67
N ASP A 293 -12.92 -4.82 6.75
CA ASP A 293 -13.29 -4.06 7.95
C ASP A 293 -13.58 -4.99 9.12
N ARG A 294 -14.33 -6.08 8.88
CA ARG A 294 -14.59 -7.10 9.91
C ARG A 294 -13.33 -7.81 10.35
N ALA A 295 -12.46 -8.18 9.40
CA ALA A 295 -11.17 -8.78 9.70
C ALA A 295 -10.30 -7.84 10.56
N GLN A 296 -10.28 -6.54 10.28
CA GLN A 296 -9.55 -5.55 11.07
C GLN A 296 -10.11 -5.40 12.48
N GLU A 297 -11.41 -5.29 12.63
CA GLU A 297 -12.08 -5.20 13.95
C GLU A 297 -11.68 -6.38 14.84
N ILE A 298 -11.81 -7.61 14.31
CA ILE A 298 -11.48 -8.83 15.04
C ILE A 298 -9.99 -8.88 15.41
N THR A 299 -9.09 -8.60 14.46
CA THR A 299 -7.65 -8.64 14.75
C THR A 299 -7.23 -7.59 15.77
N GLN A 300 -7.83 -6.39 15.75
CA GLN A 300 -7.61 -5.38 16.77
C GLN A 300 -8.12 -5.83 18.15
N GLN A 301 -9.29 -6.47 18.20
CA GLN A 301 -9.82 -7.02 19.44
C GLN A 301 -8.89 -8.09 20.04
N LEU A 302 -8.43 -9.02 19.23
CA LEU A 302 -7.55 -10.11 19.66
C LEU A 302 -6.16 -9.61 20.05
N LEU A 303 -5.57 -8.64 19.32
CA LEU A 303 -4.26 -8.07 19.67
C LEU A 303 -4.28 -7.25 20.97
N ARG A 304 -5.43 -6.77 21.44
CA ARG A 304 -5.55 -6.16 22.77
C ARG A 304 -5.40 -7.20 23.89
N ILE A 305 -5.81 -8.44 23.61
CA ILE A 305 -5.74 -9.55 24.58
C ILE A 305 -4.37 -10.22 24.54
N ALA A 306 -3.83 -10.45 23.35
CA ALA A 306 -2.58 -11.15 23.13
C ALA A 306 -1.69 -10.40 22.11
N PRO A 307 -1.07 -9.27 22.48
CA PRO A 307 -0.33 -8.41 21.56
C PRO A 307 0.91 -9.07 20.95
N ASP A 308 1.53 -10.02 21.66
CA ASP A 308 2.77 -10.67 21.25
C ASP A 308 2.55 -12.05 20.60
N ASN A 309 1.29 -12.42 20.32
CA ASN A 309 0.96 -13.68 19.67
C ASN A 309 1.31 -13.61 18.18
N ALA A 310 2.32 -14.36 17.73
CA ALA A 310 2.84 -14.31 16.38
C ALA A 310 1.79 -14.65 15.27
N PRO A 311 0.95 -15.69 15.41
CA PRO A 311 -0.15 -15.95 14.48
C PRO A 311 -1.16 -14.80 14.36
N LEU A 312 -1.49 -14.12 15.46
CA LEU A 312 -2.37 -12.95 15.43
C LEU A 312 -1.71 -11.75 14.77
N GLN A 313 -0.44 -11.50 15.07
CA GLN A 313 0.35 -10.45 14.41
C GLN A 313 0.45 -10.72 12.91
N GLN A 314 0.64 -11.99 12.51
CA GLN A 314 0.62 -12.38 11.10
C GLN A 314 -0.73 -12.10 10.45
N LEU A 315 -1.84 -12.54 11.05
CA LEU A 315 -3.18 -12.30 10.52
C LEU A 315 -3.47 -10.80 10.39
N ALA A 316 -3.19 -10.03 11.43
CA ALA A 316 -3.36 -8.58 11.40
C ALA A 316 -2.47 -7.91 10.33
N GLY A 317 -1.23 -8.39 10.17
CA GLY A 317 -0.33 -7.94 9.11
C GLY A 317 -0.86 -8.23 7.71
N LEU A 318 -1.44 -9.41 7.49
CA LEU A 318 -2.11 -9.76 6.22
C LEU A 318 -3.33 -8.88 5.95
N VAL A 319 -4.15 -8.59 6.97
CA VAL A 319 -5.29 -7.66 6.84
C VAL A 319 -4.81 -6.27 6.44
N GLN A 320 -3.74 -5.76 7.05
CA GLN A 320 -3.17 -4.46 6.67
C GLN A 320 -2.55 -4.48 5.26
N PHE A 321 -1.95 -5.59 4.86
CA PHE A 321 -1.43 -5.78 3.51
C PHE A 321 -2.55 -5.68 2.45
N GLU A 322 -3.66 -6.40 2.65
CA GLU A 322 -4.81 -6.37 1.73
C GLU A 322 -5.51 -4.99 1.71
N ARG A 323 -5.45 -4.23 2.80
CA ARG A 323 -5.93 -2.85 2.86
C ARG A 323 -4.97 -1.85 2.19
N GLY A 324 -3.80 -2.28 1.73
CA GLY A 324 -2.76 -1.41 1.19
C GLY A 324 -1.94 -0.65 2.24
N ASN A 325 -2.14 -0.91 3.52
CA ASN A 325 -1.43 -0.28 4.63
C ASN A 325 -0.08 -0.95 4.87
N TYR A 326 0.79 -0.94 3.86
CA TYR A 326 2.04 -1.71 3.85
C TYR A 326 2.99 -1.41 5.01
N GLY A 327 3.00 -0.18 5.53
CA GLY A 327 3.82 0.17 6.71
C GLY A 327 3.35 -0.54 7.98
N GLN A 328 2.04 -0.63 8.21
CA GLN A 328 1.48 -1.37 9.34
C GLN A 328 1.64 -2.88 9.15
N ALA A 329 1.48 -3.36 7.92
CA ALA A 329 1.73 -4.76 7.57
C ALA A 329 3.17 -5.15 7.88
N GLU A 330 4.17 -4.35 7.47
CA GLU A 330 5.58 -4.56 7.77
C GLU A 330 5.84 -4.67 9.28
N ASN A 331 5.31 -3.73 10.07
CA ASN A 331 5.52 -3.72 11.52
C ASN A 331 4.99 -5.01 12.16
N LEU A 332 3.74 -5.39 11.84
CA LEU A 332 3.10 -6.57 12.42
C LEU A 332 3.76 -7.87 11.98
N LEU A 333 4.08 -8.00 10.68
CA LEU A 333 4.74 -9.20 10.15
C LEU A 333 6.18 -9.33 10.65
N SER A 334 6.89 -8.23 10.84
CA SER A 334 8.23 -8.22 11.42
C SER A 334 8.21 -8.69 12.87
N LYS A 335 7.25 -8.22 13.68
CA LYS A 335 7.06 -8.71 15.06
C LYS A 335 6.72 -10.18 15.10
N ALA A 336 5.83 -10.65 14.22
CA ALA A 336 5.49 -12.06 14.10
C ALA A 336 6.74 -12.93 13.84
N LEU A 337 7.62 -12.48 12.93
CA LEU A 337 8.87 -13.17 12.62
C LEU A 337 9.92 -13.06 13.73
N GLN A 338 9.96 -11.97 14.46
CA GLN A 338 10.85 -11.82 15.63
C GLN A 338 10.46 -12.80 16.73
N SER A 339 9.15 -12.94 16.99
CA SER A 339 8.63 -13.88 18.00
C SER A 339 8.70 -15.35 17.52
N SER A 340 8.55 -15.57 16.21
CA SER A 340 8.53 -16.90 15.60
C SER A 340 9.31 -16.90 14.26
N PRO A 341 10.65 -17.01 14.30
CA PRO A 341 11.49 -16.95 13.09
C PRO A 341 11.20 -18.05 12.05
N GLY A 342 10.59 -19.17 12.47
CA GLY A 342 10.16 -20.26 11.60
C GLY A 342 8.85 -20.03 10.86
N LEU A 343 8.16 -18.90 11.08
CA LEU A 343 6.83 -18.62 10.52
C LEU A 343 6.97 -18.20 9.03
N ASN A 344 7.09 -19.20 8.15
CA ASN A 344 7.36 -18.97 6.73
C ASN A 344 6.26 -18.20 6.01
N SER A 345 5.01 -18.32 6.44
CA SER A 345 3.87 -17.56 5.91
C SER A 345 4.01 -16.06 6.20
N ALA A 346 4.40 -15.66 7.41
CA ALA A 346 4.69 -14.28 7.76
C ALA A 346 5.91 -13.75 6.97
N ARG A 347 6.95 -14.58 6.77
CA ARG A 347 8.12 -14.24 5.96
C ARG A 347 7.75 -13.94 4.50
N ARG A 348 6.91 -14.78 3.89
CA ARG A 348 6.39 -14.57 2.53
C ARG A 348 5.56 -13.28 2.44
N ALA A 349 4.65 -13.07 3.39
CA ALA A 349 3.83 -11.88 3.45
C ALA A 349 4.67 -10.61 3.62
N LEU A 350 5.68 -10.64 4.46
CA LEU A 350 6.60 -9.51 4.65
C LEU A 350 7.44 -9.26 3.40
N ALA A 351 7.91 -10.31 2.73
CA ALA A 351 8.63 -10.18 1.46
C ALA A 351 7.76 -9.54 0.37
N GLN A 352 6.49 -9.94 0.27
CA GLN A 352 5.53 -9.32 -0.63
C GLN A 352 5.22 -7.87 -0.23
N THR A 353 5.15 -7.58 1.07
CA THR A 353 4.98 -6.20 1.57
C THR A 353 6.12 -5.30 1.11
N HIS A 354 7.37 -5.74 1.25
CA HIS A 354 8.52 -5.00 0.75
C HIS A 354 8.53 -4.87 -0.79
N LEU A 355 8.10 -5.92 -1.50
CA LEU A 355 7.97 -5.86 -2.95
C LEU A 355 6.95 -4.80 -3.39
N ARG A 356 5.79 -4.72 -2.71
CA ARG A 356 4.76 -3.70 -2.97
C ARG A 356 5.24 -2.28 -2.63
N ARG A 357 6.17 -2.16 -1.70
CA ARG A 357 6.78 -0.86 -1.35
C ARG A 357 7.93 -0.44 -2.25
N GLY A 358 8.30 -1.27 -3.24
CA GLY A 358 9.46 -0.99 -4.10
C GLY A 358 10.80 -1.21 -3.41
N GLU A 359 10.87 -2.13 -2.47
CA GLU A 359 12.08 -2.47 -1.69
C GLU A 359 12.61 -3.88 -2.07
N PRO A 360 13.00 -4.11 -3.34
CA PRO A 360 13.33 -5.44 -3.83
C PRO A 360 14.53 -6.09 -3.13
N ALA A 361 15.51 -5.31 -2.68
CA ALA A 361 16.66 -5.85 -1.95
C ALA A 361 16.25 -6.52 -0.63
N LYS A 362 15.35 -5.90 0.14
CA LYS A 362 14.81 -6.48 1.37
C LYS A 362 13.97 -7.74 1.08
N THR A 363 13.19 -7.71 -0.01
CA THR A 363 12.42 -8.88 -0.47
C THR A 363 13.34 -10.08 -0.70
N LEU A 364 14.45 -9.90 -1.44
CA LEU A 364 15.41 -10.95 -1.73
C LEU A 364 16.07 -11.52 -0.47
N THR A 365 16.50 -10.65 0.44
CA THR A 365 17.09 -11.03 1.72
C THR A 365 16.13 -11.88 2.56
N LEU A 366 14.87 -11.48 2.65
CA LEU A 366 13.85 -12.21 3.42
C LEU A 366 13.53 -13.57 2.83
N LEU A 367 13.51 -13.70 1.50
CA LEU A 367 13.21 -14.95 0.82
C LEU A 367 14.38 -15.95 0.84
N GLN A 368 15.61 -15.50 1.06
CA GLN A 368 16.80 -16.35 0.96
C GLN A 368 16.68 -17.68 1.73
N PRO A 369 16.23 -17.72 3.00
CA PRO A 369 16.09 -18.99 3.73
C PRO A 369 15.05 -19.97 3.13
N LEU A 370 14.09 -19.46 2.36
CA LEU A 370 13.07 -20.27 1.66
C LEU A 370 13.62 -20.79 0.33
N LEU A 371 14.46 -20.00 -0.32
CA LEU A 371 15.07 -20.31 -1.61
C LEU A 371 16.25 -21.29 -1.50
N ASP A 372 16.93 -21.34 -0.35
CA ASP A 372 18.04 -22.25 -0.07
C ASP A 372 17.58 -23.68 0.25
N ARG A 373 16.28 -23.93 0.27
CA ARG A 373 15.73 -25.27 0.46
C ARG A 373 16.04 -26.16 -0.75
N PRO A 374 16.22 -27.47 -0.57
CA PRO A 374 16.45 -28.40 -1.68
C PRO A 374 15.38 -28.35 -2.79
N LYS A 375 14.15 -27.98 -2.41
CA LYS A 375 13.01 -27.78 -3.32
C LYS A 375 12.33 -26.47 -2.93
N PRO A 376 12.75 -25.34 -3.51
CA PRO A 376 12.09 -24.06 -3.29
C PRO A 376 10.66 -24.09 -3.82
N ASP A 377 9.77 -23.37 -3.17
CA ASP A 377 8.40 -23.18 -3.64
C ASP A 377 8.39 -22.29 -4.89
N ALA A 378 7.58 -22.64 -5.88
CA ALA A 378 7.44 -21.83 -7.08
C ALA A 378 6.86 -20.43 -6.82
N ALA A 379 6.08 -20.25 -5.73
CA ALA A 379 5.59 -18.93 -5.32
C ALA A 379 6.74 -18.06 -4.77
N ASP A 380 7.68 -18.65 -4.03
CA ASP A 380 8.87 -17.94 -3.54
C ASP A 380 9.78 -17.51 -4.70
N LEU A 381 9.96 -18.39 -5.70
CA LEU A 381 10.67 -18.07 -6.94
C LEU A 381 9.97 -16.95 -7.74
N LYS A 382 8.64 -16.96 -7.84
CA LYS A 382 7.88 -15.87 -8.47
C LYS A 382 8.17 -14.54 -7.79
N THR A 383 8.06 -14.49 -6.47
CA THR A 383 8.31 -13.25 -5.71
C THR A 383 9.77 -12.78 -5.87
N LYS A 384 10.74 -13.72 -5.89
CA LYS A 384 12.14 -13.41 -6.21
C LYS A 384 12.28 -12.79 -7.60
N ALA A 385 11.66 -13.40 -8.61
CA ALA A 385 11.73 -12.92 -9.99
C ALA A 385 11.13 -11.51 -10.14
N GLN A 386 10.01 -11.25 -9.47
CA GLN A 386 9.41 -9.92 -9.43
C GLN A 386 10.33 -8.88 -8.76
N ALA A 387 11.04 -9.25 -7.70
CA ALA A 387 12.02 -8.38 -7.06
C ALA A 387 13.21 -8.09 -7.97
N LEU A 388 13.72 -9.10 -8.70
CA LEU A 388 14.78 -8.92 -9.70
C LEU A 388 14.32 -8.00 -10.86
N MET A 389 13.07 -8.12 -11.31
CA MET A 389 12.51 -7.20 -12.29
C MET A 389 12.50 -5.75 -11.81
N GLN A 390 12.10 -5.52 -10.56
CA GLN A 390 12.12 -4.17 -9.97
C GLN A 390 13.54 -3.62 -9.84
N GLN A 391 14.56 -4.47 -9.69
CA GLN A 391 15.97 -4.08 -9.70
C GLN A 391 16.53 -3.84 -11.12
N GLY A 392 15.76 -4.15 -12.16
CA GLY A 392 16.20 -4.06 -13.55
C GLY A 392 17.02 -5.26 -14.02
N ASP A 393 17.23 -6.29 -13.18
CA ASP A 393 17.94 -7.52 -13.57
C ASP A 393 16.99 -8.49 -14.31
N LEU A 394 16.62 -8.08 -15.53
CA LEU A 394 15.63 -8.80 -16.35
C LEU A 394 16.11 -10.20 -16.76
N VAL A 395 17.42 -10.42 -16.87
CA VAL A 395 18.00 -11.72 -17.24
C VAL A 395 17.76 -12.73 -16.12
N LYS A 396 18.19 -12.40 -14.89
CA LYS A 396 17.97 -13.30 -13.75
C LYS A 396 16.49 -13.42 -13.37
N ALA A 397 15.69 -12.39 -13.62
CA ALA A 397 14.25 -12.46 -13.43
C ALA A 397 13.62 -13.52 -14.32
N GLU A 398 13.91 -13.51 -15.63
CA GLU A 398 13.40 -14.50 -16.58
C GLU A 398 13.87 -15.93 -16.24
N GLU A 399 15.16 -16.11 -15.95
CA GLU A 399 15.69 -17.41 -15.51
C GLU A 399 14.95 -17.95 -14.27
N THR A 400 14.61 -17.04 -13.35
CA THR A 400 13.90 -17.41 -12.12
C THR A 400 12.42 -17.74 -12.40
N PHE A 401 11.75 -16.98 -13.28
CA PHE A 401 10.40 -17.32 -13.74
C PHE A 401 10.38 -18.66 -14.49
N ALA A 402 11.40 -18.94 -15.33
CA ALA A 402 11.51 -20.22 -16.02
C ALA A 402 11.64 -21.39 -15.02
N LYS A 403 12.42 -21.22 -13.94
CA LYS A 403 12.50 -22.23 -12.86
C LYS A 403 11.15 -22.42 -12.17
N ALA A 404 10.43 -21.33 -11.88
CA ALA A 404 9.10 -21.39 -11.26
C ALA A 404 8.07 -22.10 -12.17
N ALA A 405 8.09 -21.81 -13.48
CA ALA A 405 7.23 -22.43 -14.47
C ALA A 405 7.54 -23.94 -14.66
N LYS A 406 8.82 -24.33 -14.56
CA LYS A 406 9.25 -25.74 -14.67
C LYS A 406 8.77 -26.60 -13.49
N ILE A 407 8.65 -26.01 -12.28
CA ILE A 407 8.15 -26.73 -11.09
C ILE A 407 6.66 -27.10 -11.25
N ASN A 408 5.89 -26.24 -11.89
CA ASN A 408 4.46 -26.47 -12.14
C ASN A 408 4.11 -26.02 -13.56
N PRO A 409 4.35 -26.87 -14.57
CA PRO A 409 4.17 -26.54 -15.98
C PRO A 409 2.72 -26.25 -16.35
N ASP A 410 1.78 -26.87 -15.67
CA ASP A 410 0.34 -26.73 -15.93
C ASP A 410 -0.26 -25.45 -15.34
N ASN A 411 0.51 -24.72 -14.55
CA ASN A 411 0.04 -23.46 -13.97
C ASN A 411 0.16 -22.30 -14.99
N VAL A 412 -0.95 -21.98 -15.62
CA VAL A 412 -1.07 -20.94 -16.65
C VAL A 412 -0.48 -19.61 -16.20
N ASN A 413 -0.73 -19.18 -14.95
CA ASN A 413 -0.23 -17.89 -14.45
C ASN A 413 1.31 -17.83 -14.41
N ARG A 414 2.01 -18.94 -14.15
CA ARG A 414 3.47 -19.01 -14.17
C ARG A 414 4.03 -18.95 -15.57
N GLN A 415 3.33 -19.56 -16.51
CA GLN A 415 3.68 -19.46 -17.93
C GLN A 415 3.47 -18.03 -18.45
N ILE A 416 2.42 -17.34 -18.00
CA ILE A 416 2.19 -15.93 -18.30
C ILE A 416 3.32 -15.06 -17.70
N ASP A 417 3.69 -15.26 -16.44
CA ASP A 417 4.77 -14.52 -15.79
C ASP A 417 6.09 -14.67 -16.60
N LEU A 418 6.39 -15.89 -17.04
CA LEU A 418 7.56 -16.16 -17.91
C LEU A 418 7.43 -15.45 -19.27
N ALA A 419 6.29 -15.54 -19.91
CA ALA A 419 6.08 -14.91 -21.22
C ALA A 419 6.22 -13.39 -21.14
N VAL A 420 5.65 -12.76 -20.10
CA VAL A 420 5.78 -11.31 -19.85
C VAL A 420 7.24 -10.95 -19.56
N SER A 421 7.97 -11.76 -18.80
CA SER A 421 9.39 -11.49 -18.53
C SER A 421 10.25 -11.51 -19.79
N LYS A 422 9.97 -12.42 -20.75
CA LYS A 422 10.60 -12.44 -22.06
C LYS A 422 10.35 -11.15 -22.85
N VAL A 423 9.09 -10.71 -22.88
CA VAL A 423 8.73 -9.41 -23.52
C VAL A 423 9.53 -8.26 -22.93
N LEU A 424 9.62 -8.18 -21.61
CA LEU A 424 10.32 -7.10 -20.91
C LEU A 424 11.84 -7.14 -21.11
N ARG A 425 12.42 -8.33 -21.25
CA ARG A 425 13.84 -8.49 -21.58
C ARG A 425 14.19 -8.07 -23.02
N GLY A 426 13.19 -7.94 -23.89
CA GLY A 426 13.37 -7.58 -25.31
C GLY A 426 13.12 -8.75 -26.28
N ASP A 427 12.90 -9.97 -25.79
CA ASP A 427 12.49 -11.13 -26.61
C ASP A 427 10.95 -11.13 -26.76
N ALA A 428 10.47 -10.05 -27.38
CA ALA A 428 9.04 -9.79 -27.46
C ALA A 428 8.30 -10.81 -28.35
N ASP A 429 8.96 -11.36 -29.38
CA ASP A 429 8.34 -12.31 -30.29
C ASP A 429 8.12 -13.67 -29.63
N ALA A 430 9.11 -14.20 -28.90
CA ALA A 430 8.93 -15.42 -28.12
C ALA A 430 7.88 -15.25 -27.01
N GLY A 431 7.93 -14.11 -26.28
CA GLY A 431 6.94 -13.81 -25.26
C GLY A 431 5.51 -13.72 -25.81
N LEU A 432 5.32 -13.05 -26.95
CA LEU A 432 4.02 -12.97 -27.63
C LEU A 432 3.54 -14.32 -28.15
N ALA A 433 4.41 -15.15 -28.70
CA ALA A 433 4.05 -16.50 -29.14
C ALA A 433 3.52 -17.33 -27.96
N MET A 434 4.18 -17.27 -26.81
CA MET A 434 3.70 -17.93 -25.58
C MET A 434 2.35 -17.38 -25.13
N LEU A 435 2.20 -16.05 -25.07
CA LEU A 435 0.92 -15.43 -24.65
C LEU A 435 -0.23 -15.80 -25.60
N ARG A 436 0.01 -15.85 -26.92
CA ARG A 436 -0.99 -16.28 -27.91
C ARG A 436 -1.41 -17.74 -27.70
N THR A 437 -0.46 -18.62 -27.44
CA THR A 437 -0.74 -20.04 -27.13
C THR A 437 -1.59 -20.17 -25.87
N LEU A 438 -1.23 -19.45 -24.82
CA LEU A 438 -1.97 -19.47 -23.55
C LEU A 438 -3.36 -18.82 -23.69
N ALA A 439 -3.48 -17.76 -24.47
CA ALA A 439 -4.75 -17.08 -24.73
C ALA A 439 -5.66 -17.86 -25.69
N ALA A 440 -5.17 -18.90 -26.40
CA ALA A 440 -6.00 -19.75 -27.22
C ALA A 440 -6.92 -20.69 -26.41
N ASP A 441 -6.63 -20.87 -25.11
CA ASP A 441 -7.50 -21.59 -24.19
C ASP A 441 -8.85 -20.84 -24.04
N LYS A 442 -9.94 -21.55 -24.36
CA LYS A 442 -11.31 -20.98 -24.33
C LYS A 442 -11.87 -20.86 -22.91
N ASP A 443 -11.37 -21.68 -22.01
CA ASP A 443 -11.87 -21.78 -20.64
C ASP A 443 -11.13 -20.81 -19.68
N SER A 444 -10.04 -20.20 -20.17
CA SER A 444 -9.23 -19.24 -19.39
C SER A 444 -9.06 -17.92 -20.11
N SER A 445 -9.26 -16.84 -19.40
CA SER A 445 -8.97 -15.47 -19.88
C SER A 445 -7.72 -14.84 -19.23
N ALA A 446 -6.93 -15.63 -18.52
CA ALA A 446 -5.79 -15.11 -17.75
C ALA A 446 -4.69 -14.48 -18.63
N ALA A 447 -4.45 -15.06 -19.81
CA ALA A 447 -3.40 -14.61 -20.75
C ALA A 447 -3.88 -13.48 -21.68
N ASP A 448 -5.19 -13.23 -21.80
CA ASP A 448 -5.72 -12.28 -22.77
C ASP A 448 -5.27 -10.84 -22.47
N MET A 449 -5.37 -10.39 -21.23
CA MET A 449 -4.96 -9.03 -20.83
C MET A 449 -3.46 -8.78 -21.04
N PRO A 450 -2.53 -9.66 -20.60
CA PRO A 450 -1.11 -9.53 -20.91
C PRO A 450 -0.81 -9.52 -22.42
N LEU A 451 -1.50 -10.33 -23.21
CA LEU A 451 -1.37 -10.36 -24.67
C LEU A 451 -1.79 -9.02 -25.27
N ILE A 452 -2.98 -8.55 -24.97
CA ILE A 452 -3.54 -7.28 -25.47
C ILE A 452 -2.61 -6.12 -25.08
N ALA A 453 -2.20 -6.02 -23.80
CA ALA A 453 -1.32 -4.96 -23.34
C ALA A 453 0.03 -4.95 -24.07
N THR A 454 0.60 -6.15 -24.33
CA THR A 454 1.86 -6.27 -25.08
C THR A 454 1.71 -5.82 -26.53
N LEU A 455 0.62 -6.20 -27.19
CA LEU A 455 0.33 -5.82 -28.58
C LEU A 455 0.10 -4.30 -28.71
N ILE A 456 -0.64 -3.71 -27.77
CA ILE A 456 -0.84 -2.25 -27.72
C ILE A 456 0.51 -1.53 -27.55
N LYS A 457 1.34 -1.98 -26.60
CA LYS A 457 2.67 -1.40 -26.35
C LYS A 457 3.59 -1.47 -27.58
N ARG A 458 3.45 -2.50 -28.40
CA ARG A 458 4.19 -2.63 -29.67
C ARG A 458 3.61 -1.82 -30.84
N GLY A 459 2.45 -1.22 -30.68
CA GLY A 459 1.72 -0.54 -31.76
C GLY A 459 1.06 -1.52 -32.75
N ASP A 460 1.00 -2.83 -32.44
CA ASP A 460 0.26 -3.81 -33.23
C ASP A 460 -1.25 -3.68 -32.93
N HIS A 461 -1.83 -2.62 -33.44
CA HIS A 461 -3.24 -2.33 -33.24
C HIS A 461 -4.16 -3.39 -33.88
N ALA A 462 -3.75 -4.00 -34.99
CA ALA A 462 -4.55 -5.04 -35.64
C ALA A 462 -4.55 -6.32 -34.80
N GLY A 463 -3.39 -6.77 -34.35
CA GLY A 463 -3.28 -7.91 -33.44
C GLY A 463 -4.00 -7.67 -32.11
N ALA A 464 -3.91 -6.44 -31.58
CA ALA A 464 -4.62 -6.07 -30.36
C ALA A 464 -6.14 -6.18 -30.52
N LEU A 465 -6.72 -5.70 -31.62
CA LEU A 465 -8.16 -5.81 -31.87
C LEU A 465 -8.59 -7.27 -32.00
N GLN A 466 -7.83 -8.12 -32.70
CA GLN A 466 -8.11 -9.57 -32.77
C GLN A 466 -8.09 -10.24 -31.39
N ALA A 467 -7.09 -9.91 -30.58
CA ALA A 467 -7.01 -10.44 -29.21
C ALA A 467 -8.18 -9.97 -28.33
N ILE A 468 -8.61 -8.70 -28.50
CA ILE A 468 -9.78 -8.14 -27.81
C ILE A 468 -11.05 -8.86 -28.26
N ASP A 469 -11.21 -9.17 -29.56
CA ASP A 469 -12.36 -9.94 -30.08
C ASP A 469 -12.45 -11.34 -29.45
N ALA A 470 -11.29 -11.99 -29.27
CA ALA A 470 -11.22 -13.28 -28.61
C ALA A 470 -11.56 -13.18 -27.11
N PHE A 471 -11.04 -12.17 -26.45
CA PHE A 471 -11.31 -11.89 -25.02
C PHE A 471 -12.79 -11.58 -24.77
N GLU A 472 -13.42 -10.76 -25.62
CA GLU A 472 -14.83 -10.42 -25.53
C GLU A 472 -15.74 -11.66 -25.67
N LYS A 473 -15.40 -12.60 -26.56
CA LYS A 473 -16.13 -13.88 -26.69
C LYS A 473 -16.07 -14.74 -25.42
N LYS A 474 -14.95 -14.67 -24.67
CA LYS A 474 -14.79 -15.40 -23.40
C LYS A 474 -15.53 -14.72 -22.25
N GLN A 475 -15.62 -13.39 -22.28
CA GLN A 475 -16.21 -12.57 -21.21
C GLN A 475 -17.14 -11.48 -21.77
N PRO A 476 -18.27 -11.86 -22.40
CA PRO A 476 -19.15 -10.91 -23.08
C PRO A 476 -19.82 -9.90 -22.14
N ASP A 477 -20.01 -10.28 -20.89
CA ASP A 477 -20.70 -9.47 -19.86
C ASP A 477 -19.74 -8.50 -19.13
N ARG A 478 -18.50 -8.38 -19.58
CA ARG A 478 -17.52 -7.48 -18.97
C ARG A 478 -17.21 -6.27 -19.86
N PRO A 479 -17.28 -5.04 -19.35
CA PRO A 479 -17.08 -3.82 -20.13
C PRO A 479 -15.62 -3.60 -20.58
N VAL A 480 -14.67 -4.35 -19.97
CA VAL A 480 -13.22 -4.14 -20.16
C VAL A 480 -12.81 -4.36 -21.61
N ALA A 481 -13.32 -5.39 -22.29
CA ALA A 481 -12.98 -5.66 -23.69
C ALA A 481 -13.38 -4.49 -24.60
N ALA A 482 -14.61 -4.01 -24.47
CA ALA A 482 -15.13 -2.89 -25.25
C ALA A 482 -14.34 -1.59 -24.95
N ASN A 483 -13.96 -1.35 -23.71
CA ASN A 483 -13.16 -0.20 -23.33
C ASN A 483 -11.74 -0.26 -23.91
N LEU A 484 -11.10 -1.43 -23.91
CA LEU A 484 -9.78 -1.62 -24.54
C LEU A 484 -9.86 -1.43 -26.05
N ARG A 485 -10.92 -1.94 -26.70
CA ARG A 485 -11.19 -1.70 -28.12
C ARG A 485 -11.27 -0.20 -28.42
N ALA A 486 -12.01 0.55 -27.60
CA ALA A 486 -12.11 1.99 -27.75
C ALA A 486 -10.74 2.67 -27.64
N SER A 487 -9.92 2.27 -26.67
CA SER A 487 -8.57 2.83 -26.51
C SER A 487 -7.66 2.56 -27.71
N VAL A 488 -7.73 1.35 -28.30
CA VAL A 488 -6.97 1.01 -29.50
C VAL A 488 -7.47 1.81 -30.73
N LEU A 489 -8.78 1.99 -30.87
CA LEU A 489 -9.38 2.76 -31.95
C LEU A 489 -9.00 4.26 -31.85
N LEU A 490 -8.97 4.83 -30.63
CA LEU A 490 -8.44 6.18 -30.39
C LEU A 490 -6.99 6.32 -30.85
N ALA A 491 -6.14 5.36 -30.48
CA ALA A 491 -4.74 5.35 -30.90
C ALA A 491 -4.58 5.27 -32.44
N LYS A 492 -5.57 4.71 -33.15
CA LYS A 492 -5.63 4.69 -34.60
C LYS A 492 -6.26 5.94 -35.22
N GLY A 493 -6.80 6.85 -34.42
CA GLY A 493 -7.54 8.03 -34.89
C GLY A 493 -8.99 7.75 -35.29
N ASP A 494 -9.51 6.54 -35.06
CA ASP A 494 -10.93 6.20 -35.31
C ASP A 494 -11.79 6.61 -34.11
N ASN A 495 -12.04 7.91 -33.99
CA ASN A 495 -12.86 8.47 -32.91
C ASN A 495 -14.32 7.95 -32.94
N ALA A 496 -14.86 7.71 -34.13
CA ALA A 496 -16.24 7.22 -34.28
C ALA A 496 -16.35 5.75 -33.83
N GLY A 497 -15.39 4.91 -34.18
CA GLY A 497 -15.30 3.52 -33.70
C GLY A 497 -15.07 3.46 -32.18
N ALA A 498 -14.21 4.33 -31.66
CA ALA A 498 -13.94 4.42 -30.23
C ALA A 498 -15.19 4.82 -29.43
N LYS A 499 -15.97 5.79 -29.93
CA LYS A 499 -17.25 6.21 -29.32
C LYS A 499 -18.19 5.03 -29.19
N ARG A 500 -18.43 4.28 -30.28
CA ARG A 500 -19.30 3.10 -30.27
C ARG A 500 -18.84 2.03 -29.28
N ALA A 501 -17.54 1.81 -29.19
CA ALA A 501 -16.96 0.82 -28.28
C ALA A 501 -17.11 1.25 -26.80
N PHE A 502 -16.92 2.52 -26.46
CA PHE A 502 -17.21 3.03 -25.12
C PHE A 502 -18.69 2.95 -24.77
N GLU A 503 -19.59 3.28 -25.71
CA GLU A 503 -21.04 3.15 -25.55
C GLU A 503 -21.44 1.69 -25.29
N GLN A 504 -20.79 0.73 -25.96
CA GLN A 504 -20.99 -0.70 -25.70
C GLN A 504 -20.53 -1.07 -24.27
N ALA A 505 -19.40 -0.56 -23.83
CA ALA A 505 -18.93 -0.80 -22.45
C ALA A 505 -19.93 -0.28 -21.41
N LEU A 506 -20.52 0.91 -21.63
CA LEU A 506 -21.54 1.47 -20.74
C LEU A 506 -22.89 0.73 -20.84
N LYS A 507 -23.22 0.14 -22.01
CA LYS A 507 -24.40 -0.72 -22.14
C LYS A 507 -24.27 -1.98 -21.29
N ILE A 508 -23.05 -2.56 -21.20
CA ILE A 508 -22.75 -3.72 -20.36
C ILE A 508 -22.79 -3.31 -18.88
N GLN A 509 -22.13 -2.21 -18.54
CA GLN A 509 -22.05 -1.71 -17.16
C GLN A 509 -22.20 -0.18 -17.13
N PRO A 510 -23.40 0.34 -16.85
CA PRO A 510 -23.67 1.78 -16.84
C PRO A 510 -22.79 2.60 -15.87
N THR A 511 -22.25 1.96 -14.84
CA THR A 511 -21.37 2.59 -13.85
C THR A 511 -19.88 2.52 -14.19
N PHE A 512 -19.52 2.04 -15.38
CA PHE A 512 -18.14 1.84 -15.77
C PHE A 512 -17.47 3.17 -16.14
N LEU A 513 -16.92 3.82 -15.14
CA LEU A 513 -16.32 5.17 -15.24
C LEU A 513 -15.24 5.33 -16.34
N PRO A 514 -14.34 4.35 -16.61
CA PRO A 514 -13.35 4.51 -17.68
C PRO A 514 -13.98 4.80 -19.05
N ALA A 515 -15.06 4.11 -19.41
CA ALA A 515 -15.76 4.34 -20.68
C ALA A 515 -16.52 5.67 -20.69
N ALA A 516 -17.18 6.05 -19.59
CA ALA A 516 -17.84 7.33 -19.46
C ALA A 516 -16.83 8.51 -19.59
N SER A 517 -15.65 8.35 -18.97
CA SER A 517 -14.56 9.33 -19.09
C SER A 517 -14.00 9.43 -20.52
N GLY A 518 -13.88 8.29 -21.22
CA GLY A 518 -13.46 8.27 -22.62
C GLY A 518 -14.47 8.99 -23.53
N LEU A 519 -15.77 8.74 -23.32
CA LEU A 519 -16.83 9.46 -24.05
C LEU A 519 -16.85 10.96 -23.72
N ALA A 520 -16.69 11.30 -22.44
CA ALA A 520 -16.60 12.70 -22.04
C ALA A 520 -15.41 13.42 -22.68
N GLN A 521 -14.26 12.77 -22.79
CA GLN A 521 -13.09 13.33 -23.47
C GLN A 521 -13.34 13.53 -24.97
N LEU A 522 -13.97 12.56 -25.65
CA LEU A 522 -14.35 12.69 -27.06
C LEU A 522 -15.34 13.84 -27.27
N ALA A 523 -16.35 13.95 -26.41
CA ALA A 523 -17.32 15.03 -26.49
C ALA A 523 -16.68 16.41 -26.23
N LEU A 524 -15.69 16.49 -25.34
CA LEU A 524 -14.93 17.73 -25.12
C LEU A 524 -14.04 18.08 -26.31
N ALA A 525 -13.42 17.10 -26.95
CA ALA A 525 -12.66 17.31 -28.19
C ALA A 525 -13.55 17.83 -29.34
N ASP A 526 -14.81 17.38 -29.36
CA ASP A 526 -15.85 17.88 -30.29
C ASP A 526 -16.47 19.23 -29.86
N ASN A 527 -15.98 19.85 -28.79
CA ASN A 527 -16.52 21.09 -28.21
C ASN A 527 -18.00 20.97 -27.71
N LYS A 528 -18.35 19.76 -27.14
CA LYS A 528 -19.69 19.45 -26.65
C LYS A 528 -19.69 19.19 -25.14
N PRO A 529 -19.44 20.21 -24.30
CA PRO A 529 -19.28 20.00 -22.85
C PRO A 529 -20.54 19.48 -22.15
N THR A 530 -21.74 19.80 -22.64
CA THR A 530 -23.01 19.29 -22.10
C THR A 530 -23.16 17.78 -22.31
N GLU A 531 -22.73 17.26 -23.49
CA GLU A 531 -22.71 15.82 -23.76
C GLU A 531 -21.69 15.12 -22.87
N ALA A 532 -20.51 15.74 -22.67
CA ALA A 532 -19.48 15.21 -21.77
C ALA A 532 -19.99 15.07 -20.33
N LEU A 533 -20.67 16.09 -19.80
CA LEU A 533 -21.29 16.06 -18.48
C LEU A 533 -22.31 14.96 -18.34
N LYS A 534 -23.14 14.75 -19.36
CA LYS A 534 -24.18 13.72 -19.33
C LYS A 534 -23.60 12.33 -19.06
N TYR A 535 -22.48 11.96 -19.70
CA TYR A 535 -21.86 10.64 -19.48
C TYR A 535 -21.42 10.43 -18.03
N LEU A 536 -20.87 11.46 -17.38
CA LEU A 536 -20.44 11.41 -15.99
C LEU A 536 -21.64 11.42 -15.02
N ASP A 537 -22.64 12.25 -15.31
CA ASP A 537 -23.85 12.36 -14.49
C ASP A 537 -24.71 11.06 -14.56
N ASP A 538 -24.71 10.35 -15.68
CA ASP A 538 -25.39 9.06 -15.81
C ASP A 538 -24.70 7.98 -14.95
N VAL A 539 -23.36 7.99 -14.83
CA VAL A 539 -22.63 7.15 -13.87
C VAL A 539 -23.03 7.49 -12.44
N LEU A 540 -23.11 8.78 -12.11
CA LEU A 540 -23.48 9.24 -10.76
C LEU A 540 -24.93 8.94 -10.40
N LYS A 541 -25.87 8.95 -11.36
CA LYS A 541 -27.25 8.49 -11.12
C LYS A 541 -27.29 7.04 -10.68
N ALA A 542 -26.47 6.18 -11.30
CA ALA A 542 -26.41 4.75 -10.99
C ALA A 542 -25.52 4.43 -9.78
N ALA A 543 -24.49 5.25 -9.53
CA ALA A 543 -23.54 5.10 -8.42
C ALA A 543 -23.24 6.46 -7.75
N PRO A 544 -24.13 7.01 -6.93
CA PRO A 544 -23.99 8.35 -6.35
C PRO A 544 -22.77 8.52 -5.42
N GLN A 545 -22.22 7.41 -4.94
CA GLN A 545 -21.07 7.41 -4.03
C GLN A 545 -19.73 7.20 -4.77
N ASN A 546 -19.71 7.19 -6.09
CA ASN A 546 -18.48 7.07 -6.86
C ASN A 546 -17.71 8.40 -6.79
N ALA A 547 -16.70 8.44 -5.92
CA ALA A 547 -15.91 9.65 -5.64
C ALA A 547 -15.17 10.20 -6.88
N ASP A 548 -14.64 9.30 -7.72
CA ASP A 548 -13.90 9.69 -8.93
C ASP A 548 -14.83 10.28 -10.00
N ALA A 549 -16.03 9.69 -10.17
CA ALA A 549 -17.05 10.24 -11.07
C ALA A 549 -17.56 11.59 -10.56
N LEU A 550 -17.74 11.73 -9.24
CA LEU A 550 -18.16 12.97 -8.62
C LEU A 550 -17.14 14.08 -8.83
N LEU A 551 -15.84 13.78 -8.62
CA LEU A 551 -14.76 14.73 -8.82
C LEU A 551 -14.63 15.14 -10.30
N ALA A 552 -14.71 14.17 -11.24
CA ALA A 552 -14.65 14.44 -12.67
C ALA A 552 -15.83 15.31 -13.13
N SER A 553 -17.05 14.99 -12.72
CA SER A 553 -18.27 15.77 -13.04
C SER A 553 -18.19 17.18 -12.43
N ALA A 554 -17.75 17.31 -11.17
CA ALA A 554 -17.59 18.60 -10.50
C ALA A 554 -16.57 19.48 -11.22
N ALA A 555 -15.41 18.94 -11.63
CA ALA A 555 -14.38 19.68 -12.36
C ALA A 555 -14.90 20.19 -13.71
N LEU A 556 -15.66 19.37 -14.43
CA LEU A 556 -16.24 19.76 -15.70
C LEU A 556 -17.37 20.78 -15.54
N LYS A 557 -18.24 20.60 -14.54
CA LYS A 557 -19.30 21.55 -14.18
C LYS A 557 -18.74 22.93 -13.82
N ALA A 558 -17.63 22.98 -13.07
CA ALA A 558 -16.93 24.23 -12.76
C ALA A 558 -16.44 24.95 -14.02
N ARG A 559 -15.94 24.22 -15.01
CA ARG A 559 -15.49 24.77 -16.30
C ARG A 559 -16.63 25.24 -17.20
N THR A 560 -17.81 24.64 -17.06
CA THR A 560 -19.00 24.97 -17.87
C THR A 560 -19.93 25.98 -17.21
N GLY A 561 -19.51 26.59 -16.09
CA GLY A 561 -20.23 27.69 -15.46
C GLY A 561 -21.33 27.26 -14.47
N THR A 562 -21.36 25.99 -14.06
CA THR A 562 -22.27 25.58 -12.97
C THR A 562 -21.91 26.29 -11.68
N SER A 563 -22.93 26.69 -10.90
CA SER A 563 -22.69 27.39 -9.65
C SER A 563 -21.90 26.55 -8.65
N LYS A 564 -21.00 27.20 -7.90
CA LYS A 564 -20.25 26.53 -6.83
C LYS A 564 -21.18 25.85 -5.82
N GLN A 565 -22.36 26.44 -5.58
CA GLN A 565 -23.34 25.91 -4.63
C GLN A 565 -23.92 24.58 -5.08
N ASP A 566 -24.25 24.43 -6.37
CA ASP A 566 -24.76 23.18 -6.93
C ASP A 566 -23.71 22.06 -6.90
N ILE A 567 -22.45 22.39 -7.20
CA ILE A 567 -21.33 21.44 -7.09
C ILE A 567 -21.15 20.97 -5.66
N LEU A 568 -21.18 21.88 -4.69
CA LEU A 568 -21.09 21.52 -3.27
C LEU A 568 -22.26 20.68 -2.80
N ALA A 569 -23.48 20.94 -3.31
CA ALA A 569 -24.65 20.13 -2.97
C ALA A 569 -24.47 18.65 -3.43
N MET A 570 -23.81 18.41 -4.55
CA MET A 570 -23.50 17.05 -5.03
C MET A 570 -22.61 16.31 -4.02
N PHE A 571 -21.49 16.92 -3.59
CA PHE A 571 -20.59 16.33 -2.60
C PHE A 571 -21.28 16.11 -1.25
N THR A 572 -22.01 17.13 -0.78
CA THR A 572 -22.74 17.06 0.50
C THR A 572 -23.75 15.92 0.50
N SER A 573 -24.48 15.73 -0.61
CA SER A 573 -25.44 14.64 -0.75
C SER A 573 -24.75 13.28 -0.71
N ALA A 574 -23.63 13.11 -1.44
CA ALA A 574 -22.88 11.87 -1.48
C ALA A 574 -22.28 11.53 -0.08
N ILE A 575 -21.67 12.50 0.59
CA ILE A 575 -21.10 12.32 1.94
C ILE A 575 -22.20 12.00 2.95
N ARG A 576 -23.37 12.62 2.86
CA ARG A 576 -24.50 12.31 3.75
C ARG A 576 -24.98 10.88 3.59
N SER A 577 -24.97 10.34 2.37
CA SER A 577 -25.36 8.94 2.12
C SER A 577 -24.31 7.92 2.58
N ALA A 578 -23.04 8.33 2.67
CA ALA A 578 -21.93 7.47 3.11
C ALA A 578 -20.88 8.26 3.91
N PRO A 579 -21.19 8.68 5.15
CA PRO A 579 -20.34 9.58 5.93
C PRO A 579 -19.00 8.97 6.35
N GLN A 580 -18.88 7.65 6.32
CA GLN A 580 -17.63 6.93 6.61
C GLN A 580 -16.81 6.62 5.34
N ASN A 581 -17.22 7.08 4.18
CA ASN A 581 -16.47 6.89 2.95
C ASN A 581 -15.38 7.97 2.81
N ALA A 582 -14.13 7.62 3.17
CA ALA A 582 -13.00 8.54 3.09
C ALA A 582 -12.82 9.15 1.69
N ALA A 583 -13.03 8.36 0.62
CA ALA A 583 -12.83 8.84 -0.75
C ALA A 583 -13.72 10.03 -1.11
N LEU A 584 -14.96 10.07 -0.61
CA LEU A 584 -15.87 11.20 -0.84
C LEU A 584 -15.40 12.48 -0.14
N HIS A 585 -14.93 12.37 1.10
CA HIS A 585 -14.33 13.49 1.83
C HIS A 585 -13.07 14.00 1.14
N LEU A 586 -12.20 13.09 0.71
CA LEU A 586 -10.96 13.44 0.00
C LEU A 586 -11.28 14.12 -1.33
N ALA A 587 -12.27 13.63 -2.09
CA ALA A 587 -12.70 14.24 -3.35
C ALA A 587 -13.21 15.68 -3.15
N LEU A 588 -13.99 15.95 -2.11
CA LEU A 588 -14.43 17.29 -1.77
C LEU A 588 -13.26 18.23 -1.44
N ILE A 589 -12.32 17.75 -0.61
CA ILE A 589 -11.13 18.54 -0.24
C ILE A 589 -10.28 18.83 -1.49
N GLU A 590 -10.07 17.83 -2.34
CA GLU A 590 -9.31 18.00 -3.60
C GLU A 590 -10.00 18.96 -4.56
N HIS A 591 -11.32 18.91 -4.68
CA HIS A 591 -12.09 19.88 -5.47
C HIS A 591 -11.83 21.32 -5.00
N HIS A 592 -11.91 21.57 -3.69
CA HIS A 592 -11.62 22.91 -3.14
C HIS A 592 -10.17 23.33 -3.33
N LEU A 593 -9.20 22.42 -3.15
CA LEU A 593 -7.78 22.71 -3.39
C LEU A 593 -7.50 23.03 -4.86
N ALA A 594 -8.12 22.29 -5.79
CA ALA A 594 -8.00 22.55 -7.23
C ALA A 594 -8.59 23.90 -7.64
N ALA A 595 -9.70 24.29 -6.99
CA ALA A 595 -10.33 25.60 -7.17
C ALA A 595 -9.59 26.74 -6.44
N LYS A 596 -8.48 26.46 -5.76
CA LYS A 596 -7.71 27.38 -4.89
C LYS A 596 -8.56 28.00 -3.77
N ASP A 597 -9.67 27.37 -3.41
CA ASP A 597 -10.52 27.75 -2.27
C ASP A 597 -9.99 27.09 -1.00
N THR A 598 -8.87 27.64 -0.53
CA THR A 598 -8.10 27.04 0.58
C THR A 598 -8.85 27.05 1.90
N LYS A 599 -9.74 28.01 2.11
CA LYS A 599 -10.57 28.08 3.32
C LYS A 599 -11.59 26.95 3.35
N ALA A 600 -12.35 26.77 2.28
CA ALA A 600 -13.32 25.68 2.18
C ALA A 600 -12.64 24.30 2.20
N ALA A 601 -11.44 24.18 1.60
CA ALA A 601 -10.64 22.96 1.68
C ALA A 601 -10.28 22.61 3.13
N LEU A 602 -9.89 23.60 3.93
CA LEU A 602 -9.56 23.41 5.35
C LEU A 602 -10.79 23.00 6.16
N GLU A 603 -11.92 23.68 5.97
CA GLU A 603 -13.18 23.36 6.65
C GLU A 603 -13.63 21.92 6.32
N ALA A 604 -13.59 21.52 5.04
CA ALA A 604 -13.92 20.17 4.61
C ALA A 604 -12.96 19.11 5.22
N ALA A 605 -11.66 19.42 5.28
CA ALA A 605 -10.67 18.52 5.85
C ALA A 605 -10.83 18.35 7.37
N GLN A 606 -11.21 19.41 8.08
CA GLN A 606 -11.55 19.36 9.50
C GLN A 606 -12.79 18.50 9.74
N GLN A 607 -13.84 18.67 8.95
CA GLN A 607 -15.04 17.84 9.02
C GLN A 607 -14.73 16.36 8.75
N ALA A 608 -13.93 16.09 7.72
CA ALA A 608 -13.46 14.73 7.43
C ALA A 608 -12.68 14.13 8.61
N SER A 609 -11.81 14.90 9.27
CA SER A 609 -11.04 14.46 10.43
C SER A 609 -11.90 14.14 11.66
N VAL A 610 -13.06 14.81 11.79
CA VAL A 610 -14.06 14.48 12.83
C VAL A 610 -14.83 13.22 12.47
N ALA A 611 -15.21 13.05 11.20
CA ALA A 611 -15.96 11.88 10.74
C ALA A 611 -15.09 10.60 10.75
N LEU A 612 -13.79 10.72 10.47
CA LEU A 612 -12.83 9.62 10.30
C LEU A 612 -11.58 9.87 11.16
N PRO A 613 -11.69 9.85 12.49
CA PRO A 613 -10.59 10.15 13.39
C PRO A 613 -9.51 9.06 13.26
N GLY A 614 -8.30 9.48 12.94
CA GLY A 614 -7.15 8.58 12.83
C GLY A 614 -6.96 7.94 11.45
N ASP A 615 -7.80 8.22 10.46
CA ASP A 615 -7.55 7.80 9.08
C ASP A 615 -6.32 8.54 8.52
N PRO A 616 -5.26 7.81 8.10
CA PRO A 616 -4.02 8.44 7.67
C PRO A 616 -4.18 9.30 6.40
N THR A 617 -5.10 8.93 5.50
CA THR A 617 -5.33 9.67 4.26
C THR A 617 -6.04 10.98 4.52
N VAL A 618 -6.98 10.98 5.45
CA VAL A 618 -7.66 12.20 5.91
C VAL A 618 -6.69 13.11 6.65
N ILE A 619 -5.79 12.56 7.50
CA ILE A 619 -4.75 13.34 8.19
C ILE A 619 -3.79 13.97 7.18
N GLU A 620 -3.39 13.23 6.13
CA GLU A 620 -2.56 13.80 5.06
C GLU A 620 -3.26 14.97 4.37
N MET A 621 -4.53 14.80 4.01
CA MET A 621 -5.32 15.86 3.35
C MET A 621 -5.57 17.05 4.26
N LEU A 622 -5.76 16.84 5.55
CA LEU A 622 -5.85 17.94 6.53
C LEU A 622 -4.54 18.74 6.56
N GLY A 623 -3.39 18.07 6.63
CA GLY A 623 -2.09 18.74 6.57
C GLY A 623 -1.87 19.52 5.27
N ARG A 624 -2.32 18.97 4.12
CA ARG A 624 -2.28 19.66 2.82
C ARG A 624 -3.18 20.89 2.79
N ALA A 625 -4.39 20.78 3.31
CA ALA A 625 -5.34 21.91 3.37
C ALA A 625 -4.84 23.02 4.31
N GLN A 626 -4.27 22.67 5.47
CA GLN A 626 -3.60 23.60 6.38
C GLN A 626 -2.43 24.33 5.70
N ALA A 627 -1.58 23.58 4.98
CA ALA A 627 -0.48 24.18 4.24
C ALA A 627 -0.96 25.15 3.15
N ALA A 628 -2.01 24.77 2.41
CA ALA A 628 -2.60 25.59 1.36
C ALA A 628 -3.29 26.85 1.90
N SER A 629 -3.86 26.80 3.09
CA SER A 629 -4.48 27.95 3.78
C SER A 629 -3.46 28.90 4.41
N GLY A 630 -2.16 28.54 4.37
CA GLY A 630 -1.07 29.34 4.96
C GLY A 630 -0.72 28.96 6.40
N ASP A 631 -1.42 28.01 7.01
CA ASP A 631 -1.13 27.56 8.38
C ASP A 631 -0.05 26.45 8.37
N ALA A 632 1.16 26.86 8.04
CA ALA A 632 2.32 25.96 7.97
C ALA A 632 2.65 25.31 9.33
N ASN A 633 2.35 25.96 10.44
CA ASN A 633 2.62 25.43 11.79
C ASN A 633 1.69 24.26 12.11
N GLN A 634 0.40 24.40 11.88
CA GLN A 634 -0.56 23.31 12.07
C GLN A 634 -0.31 22.17 11.09
N ALA A 635 -0.01 22.47 9.81
CA ALA A 635 0.37 21.47 8.84
C ALA A 635 1.59 20.65 9.30
N MET A 636 2.59 21.31 9.88
CA MET A 636 3.78 20.63 10.43
C MET A 636 3.42 19.69 11.58
N VAL A 637 2.55 20.11 12.51
CA VAL A 637 2.05 19.26 13.59
C VAL A 637 1.29 18.04 13.03
N THR A 638 0.43 18.28 12.05
CA THR A 638 -0.36 17.23 11.40
C THR A 638 0.52 16.22 10.67
N PHE A 639 1.54 16.67 9.92
CA PHE A 639 2.47 15.75 9.26
C PHE A 639 3.39 15.01 10.23
N LYS A 640 3.77 15.61 11.38
CA LYS A 640 4.47 14.90 12.46
C LYS A 640 3.59 13.80 13.05
N LYS A 641 2.29 14.07 13.29
CA LYS A 641 1.33 13.05 13.72
C LYS A 641 1.22 11.92 12.67
N LEU A 642 1.16 12.27 11.39
CA LEU A 642 1.14 11.29 10.30
C LEU A 642 2.42 10.45 10.27
N ALA A 643 3.60 11.04 10.49
CA ALA A 643 4.86 10.32 10.58
C ALA A 643 4.91 9.35 11.77
N GLN A 644 4.25 9.67 12.89
CA GLN A 644 4.12 8.76 14.04
C GLN A 644 3.18 7.60 13.74
N LEU A 645 2.09 7.85 13.01
CA LEU A 645 1.14 6.80 12.59
C LEU A 645 1.74 5.90 11.50
N LEU A 646 2.57 6.45 10.63
CA LEU A 646 3.17 5.78 9.48
C LEU A 646 4.71 5.93 9.50
N PRO A 647 5.41 5.37 10.52
CA PRO A 647 6.82 5.64 10.78
C PRO A 647 7.77 5.16 9.68
N ASN A 648 7.33 4.23 8.85
CA ASN A 648 8.12 3.63 7.77
C ASN A 648 7.81 4.22 6.39
N LEU A 649 6.93 5.23 6.30
CA LEU A 649 6.61 5.88 5.03
C LEU A 649 7.36 7.20 4.86
N PRO A 650 7.98 7.43 3.69
CA PRO A 650 8.73 8.65 3.42
C PRO A 650 7.81 9.88 3.24
N ASN A 651 6.54 9.67 2.86
CA ASN A 651 5.63 10.73 2.45
C ASN A 651 5.43 11.85 3.47
N PRO A 652 5.21 11.57 4.79
CA PRO A 652 5.10 12.63 5.78
C PRO A 652 6.35 13.51 5.86
N HIS A 653 7.54 12.92 5.73
CA HIS A 653 8.81 13.65 5.74
C HIS A 653 9.00 14.49 4.47
N LEU A 654 8.51 14.01 3.32
CA LEU A 654 8.48 14.79 2.07
C LEU A 654 7.55 16.01 2.21
N ARG A 655 6.39 15.84 2.84
CA ARG A 655 5.47 16.98 3.13
C ARG A 655 6.10 18.01 4.07
N MET A 656 6.77 17.55 5.13
CA MET A 656 7.51 18.44 6.03
C MET A 656 8.64 19.18 5.30
N ALA A 657 9.37 18.51 4.41
CA ALA A 657 10.37 19.14 3.58
C ALA A 657 9.78 20.25 2.68
N GLN A 658 8.61 20.03 2.08
CA GLN A 658 7.91 21.03 1.29
C GLN A 658 7.54 22.29 2.13
N LEU A 659 7.10 22.10 3.37
CA LEU A 659 6.82 23.20 4.29
C LEU A 659 8.10 23.99 4.65
N HIS A 660 9.18 23.29 4.90
CA HIS A 660 10.49 23.93 5.18
C HIS A 660 11.02 24.68 3.96
N LEU A 661 10.82 24.13 2.76
CA LEU A 661 11.16 24.80 1.50
C LEU A 661 10.38 26.12 1.35
N ALA A 662 9.05 26.08 1.55
CA ALA A 662 8.20 27.26 1.49
C ALA A 662 8.59 28.33 2.54
N ALA A 663 9.01 27.89 3.73
CA ALA A 663 9.52 28.75 4.79
C ALA A 663 10.98 29.21 4.56
N LYS A 664 11.60 28.86 3.41
CA LYS A 664 13.00 29.13 3.07
C LYS A 664 14.03 28.56 4.08
N ASN A 665 13.61 27.59 4.90
CA ASN A 665 14.49 26.93 5.86
C ASN A 665 15.16 25.70 5.22
N ARG A 666 16.23 25.95 4.48
CA ARG A 666 16.93 24.93 3.68
C ARG A 666 17.60 23.83 4.51
N GLU A 667 18.03 24.15 5.73
CA GLU A 667 18.65 23.14 6.61
C GLU A 667 17.59 22.13 7.11
N ALA A 668 16.46 22.60 7.59
CA ALA A 668 15.36 21.74 8.02
C ALA A 668 14.73 20.96 6.85
N GLU A 669 14.67 21.56 5.65
CA GLU A 669 14.29 20.87 4.40
C GLU A 669 15.24 19.69 4.16
N SER A 670 16.54 19.92 4.17
CA SER A 670 17.56 18.89 3.95
C SER A 670 17.45 17.75 4.98
N GLN A 671 17.24 18.08 6.27
CA GLN A 671 17.04 17.07 7.31
C GLN A 671 15.80 16.20 7.07
N SER A 672 14.68 16.82 6.68
CA SER A 672 13.45 16.10 6.37
C SER A 672 13.61 15.21 5.14
N LEU A 673 14.30 15.68 4.09
CA LEU A 673 14.61 14.88 2.89
C LEU A 673 15.55 13.72 3.20
N LYS A 674 16.57 13.92 4.03
CA LYS A 674 17.44 12.83 4.50
C LYS A 674 16.66 11.78 5.25
N ARG A 675 15.68 12.19 6.08
CA ARG A 675 14.81 11.25 6.78
C ARG A 675 13.94 10.47 5.80
N ALA A 676 13.37 11.13 4.79
CA ALA A 676 12.61 10.47 3.73
C ALA A 676 13.46 9.47 2.95
N LEU A 677 14.71 9.82 2.61
CA LEU A 677 15.64 8.96 1.89
C LEU A 677 16.19 7.81 2.75
N ALA A 678 16.25 7.96 4.06
CA ALA A 678 16.55 6.85 4.96
C ALA A 678 15.48 5.76 4.92
N LEU A 679 14.22 6.15 4.60
CA LEU A 679 13.08 5.23 4.45
C LEU A 679 12.89 4.75 3.01
N ALA A 680 13.26 5.55 2.02
CA ALA A 680 13.17 5.22 0.60
C ALA A 680 14.41 5.78 -0.14
N PRO A 681 15.55 5.06 -0.13
CA PRO A 681 16.83 5.55 -0.66
C PRO A 681 16.84 5.86 -2.16
N ASP A 682 15.96 5.23 -2.91
CA ASP A 682 15.79 5.35 -4.37
C ASP A 682 14.67 6.32 -4.79
N ASN A 683 14.09 7.06 -3.84
CA ASN A 683 13.07 8.06 -4.15
C ASN A 683 13.67 9.24 -4.91
N LEU A 684 13.56 9.20 -6.24
CA LEU A 684 14.15 10.17 -7.15
C LEU A 684 13.73 11.62 -6.83
N ARG A 685 12.46 11.86 -6.50
CA ARG A 685 11.99 13.21 -6.14
C ARG A 685 12.67 13.75 -4.87
N ALA A 686 12.83 12.90 -3.87
CA ALA A 686 13.53 13.27 -2.65
C ALA A 686 15.03 13.53 -2.90
N GLN A 687 15.67 12.69 -3.74
CA GLN A 687 17.07 12.87 -4.15
C GLN A 687 17.24 14.19 -4.90
N GLN A 688 16.43 14.49 -5.88
CA GLN A 688 16.47 15.75 -6.64
C GLN A 688 16.23 16.97 -5.74
N ALA A 689 15.23 16.90 -4.84
CA ALA A 689 14.97 17.96 -3.88
C ALA A 689 16.17 18.18 -2.93
N LEU A 690 16.83 17.10 -2.50
CA LEU A 690 18.01 17.20 -1.63
C LEU A 690 19.22 17.75 -2.38
N VAL A 691 19.40 17.42 -3.67
CA VAL A 691 20.42 18.07 -4.51
C VAL A 691 20.20 19.57 -4.53
N ASN A 692 18.98 20.03 -4.79
CA ASN A 692 18.63 21.45 -4.82
C ASN A 692 18.83 22.13 -3.45
N ALA A 693 18.48 21.46 -2.35
CA ALA A 693 18.70 21.97 -1.00
C ALA A 693 20.19 22.10 -0.68
N HIS A 694 21.03 21.13 -1.09
CA HIS A 694 22.48 21.19 -0.94
C HIS A 694 23.09 22.33 -1.76
N LEU A 695 22.65 22.52 -3.02
CA LEU A 695 23.12 23.63 -3.85
C LEU A 695 22.74 24.99 -3.25
N ALA A 696 21.50 25.11 -2.76
CA ALA A 696 21.02 26.37 -2.13
C ALA A 696 21.76 26.70 -0.82
N THR A 697 22.38 25.71 -0.17
CA THR A 697 23.17 25.88 1.07
C THR A 697 24.69 25.86 0.83
N GLY A 698 25.14 25.87 -0.44
CA GLY A 698 26.56 25.86 -0.80
C GLY A 698 27.23 24.48 -0.61
N LYS A 699 26.52 23.43 -0.24
CA LYS A 699 27.03 22.07 -0.03
C LYS A 699 27.19 21.35 -1.38
N THR A 700 28.01 21.94 -2.25
CA THR A 700 28.10 21.47 -3.65
C THR A 700 28.75 20.09 -3.78
N ALA A 701 29.66 19.73 -2.87
CA ALA A 701 30.29 18.41 -2.89
C ALA A 701 29.30 17.30 -2.61
N GLU A 702 28.46 17.50 -1.60
CA GLU A 702 27.38 16.57 -1.24
C GLU A 702 26.31 16.47 -2.35
N ALA A 703 26.04 17.59 -3.02
CA ALA A 703 25.14 17.58 -4.17
C ALA A 703 25.67 16.69 -5.30
N VAL A 704 26.97 16.82 -5.65
CA VAL A 704 27.61 16.01 -6.71
C VAL A 704 27.63 14.53 -6.34
N GLU A 705 27.92 14.19 -5.09
CA GLU A 705 27.89 12.80 -4.63
C GLU A 705 26.50 12.16 -4.75
N LEU A 706 25.47 12.91 -4.34
CA LEU A 706 24.09 12.45 -4.44
C LEU A 706 23.68 12.30 -5.91
N VAL A 707 24.08 13.22 -6.77
CA VAL A 707 23.82 13.15 -8.23
C VAL A 707 24.44 11.90 -8.84
N ARG A 708 25.67 11.55 -8.46
CA ARG A 708 26.31 10.31 -8.91
C ARG A 708 25.62 9.07 -8.39
N THR A 709 25.01 9.17 -7.20
CA THR A 709 24.15 8.09 -6.69
C THR A 709 22.90 7.95 -7.53
N ILE A 710 22.25 9.05 -7.95
CA ILE A 710 21.12 9.03 -8.89
C ILE A 710 21.51 8.35 -10.21
N GLN A 711 22.67 8.69 -10.78
CA GLN A 711 23.17 8.06 -12.00
C GLN A 711 23.35 6.54 -11.87
N ARG A 712 23.89 6.10 -10.71
CA ARG A 712 24.08 4.66 -10.46
C ARG A 712 22.77 3.92 -10.26
N GLN A 713 21.79 4.52 -9.60
CA GLN A 713 20.48 3.90 -9.31
C GLN A 713 19.54 3.97 -10.50
N HIS A 714 19.63 5.03 -11.31
CA HIS A 714 18.75 5.33 -12.42
C HIS A 714 19.54 5.66 -13.70
N PRO A 715 20.39 4.76 -14.22
CA PRO A 715 21.32 5.08 -15.32
C PRO A 715 20.60 5.42 -16.63
N GLY A 716 19.36 4.99 -16.82
CA GLY A 716 18.53 5.30 -17.99
C GLY A 716 17.78 6.64 -17.90
N LEU A 717 17.92 7.38 -16.80
CA LEU A 717 17.29 8.69 -16.62
C LEU A 717 18.33 9.81 -16.81
N ASP A 718 17.94 10.85 -17.55
CA ASP A 718 18.78 12.00 -17.87
C ASP A 718 19.07 12.92 -16.66
N SER A 719 18.15 12.93 -15.67
CA SER A 719 18.18 13.88 -14.55
C SER A 719 19.50 13.90 -13.78
N GLY A 720 20.10 12.73 -13.52
CA GLY A 720 21.40 12.67 -12.84
C GLY A 720 22.51 13.35 -13.66
N TYR A 721 22.54 13.13 -14.95
CA TYR A 721 23.55 13.71 -15.84
C TYR A 721 23.31 15.20 -16.08
N LEU A 722 22.05 15.63 -16.17
CA LEU A 722 21.68 17.04 -16.26
C LEU A 722 22.09 17.82 -15.02
N PHE A 723 21.82 17.27 -13.83
CA PHE A 723 22.26 17.92 -12.59
C PHE A 723 23.78 18.04 -12.52
N GLU A 724 24.55 16.95 -12.79
CA GLU A 724 26.01 17.01 -12.75
C GLU A 724 26.55 18.04 -13.75
N GLY A 725 26.08 17.99 -14.99
CA GLY A 725 26.48 18.93 -16.02
C GLY A 725 26.16 20.38 -15.65
N THR A 726 24.97 20.64 -15.11
CA THR A 726 24.55 21.98 -14.67
C THR A 726 25.40 22.49 -13.50
N ILE A 727 25.66 21.63 -12.50
CA ILE A 727 26.48 21.97 -11.34
C ILE A 727 27.91 22.31 -11.78
N GLU A 728 28.53 21.45 -12.59
CA GLU A 728 29.89 21.66 -13.05
C GLU A 728 30.02 22.85 -14.01
N GLY A 729 29.01 23.09 -14.85
CA GLY A 729 28.89 24.27 -15.69
C GLY A 729 28.82 25.58 -14.89
N ALA A 730 27.99 25.63 -13.84
CA ALA A 730 27.90 26.76 -12.92
C ALA A 730 29.21 27.02 -12.17
N ARG A 731 30.01 25.99 -11.92
CA ARG A 731 31.35 26.07 -11.34
C ARG A 731 32.43 26.40 -12.36
N ARG A 732 32.07 26.68 -13.59
CA ARG A 732 32.93 26.89 -14.75
C ARG A 732 33.90 25.73 -15.05
N ARG A 733 33.56 24.51 -14.58
CA ARG A 733 34.29 23.28 -14.92
C ARG A 733 33.69 22.66 -16.16
N PHE A 734 33.82 23.38 -17.26
CA PHE A 734 33.12 23.06 -18.51
C PHE A 734 33.47 21.66 -19.07
N ASP A 735 34.72 21.22 -18.91
CA ASP A 735 35.10 19.88 -19.38
C ASP A 735 34.35 18.77 -18.65
N LEU A 736 34.16 18.92 -17.32
CA LEU A 736 33.35 17.98 -16.54
C LEU A 736 31.87 18.05 -16.89
N ALA A 737 31.36 19.27 -17.15
CA ALA A 737 29.99 19.44 -17.62
C ALA A 737 29.76 18.74 -18.98
N LEU A 738 30.68 18.92 -19.95
CA LEU A 738 30.63 18.20 -21.24
C LEU A 738 30.70 16.69 -21.05
N GLN A 739 31.56 16.21 -20.15
CA GLN A 739 31.67 14.80 -19.86
C GLN A 739 30.33 14.23 -19.32
N ALA A 740 29.70 14.94 -18.37
CA ALA A 740 28.42 14.54 -17.79
C ALA A 740 27.31 14.50 -18.86
N TYR A 741 27.17 15.56 -19.66
CA TYR A 741 26.15 15.59 -20.72
C TYR A 741 26.37 14.50 -21.77
N ARG A 742 27.63 14.27 -22.22
CA ARG A 742 27.95 13.20 -23.18
C ARG A 742 27.68 11.80 -22.60
N ALA A 743 27.98 11.60 -21.32
CA ALA A 743 27.66 10.35 -20.62
C ALA A 743 26.13 10.13 -20.56
N GLY A 744 25.37 11.18 -20.27
CA GLY A 744 23.93 11.16 -20.30
C GLY A 744 23.38 10.84 -21.68
N MET A 745 23.87 11.51 -22.73
CA MET A 745 23.48 11.21 -24.12
C MET A 745 23.70 9.74 -24.49
N LYS A 746 24.83 9.18 -24.07
CA LYS A 746 25.13 7.77 -24.32
C LYS A 746 24.25 6.82 -23.54
N ALA A 747 23.94 7.14 -22.26
CA ALA A 747 23.21 6.26 -21.35
C ALA A 747 21.70 6.23 -21.64
N THR A 748 21.14 7.38 -22.07
CA THR A 748 19.68 7.54 -22.25
C THR A 748 19.23 7.48 -23.71
N GLY A 749 20.15 7.45 -24.66
CA GLY A 749 19.87 7.64 -26.07
C GLY A 749 19.74 9.11 -26.49
N GLY A 750 19.92 10.03 -25.51
CA GLY A 750 19.83 11.48 -25.70
C GLY A 750 18.44 12.05 -25.41
N THR A 751 18.43 13.26 -24.84
CA THR A 751 17.23 14.08 -24.67
C THR A 751 17.52 15.51 -25.13
N SER A 752 16.48 16.27 -25.45
CA SER A 752 16.60 17.67 -25.84
C SER A 752 17.37 18.49 -24.77
N GLU A 753 17.09 18.22 -23.49
CA GLU A 753 17.70 18.90 -22.37
C GLU A 753 19.20 18.63 -22.27
N LEU A 754 19.63 17.39 -22.49
CA LEU A 754 21.05 17.03 -22.53
C LEU A 754 21.74 17.68 -23.73
N ALA A 755 21.09 17.71 -24.89
CA ALA A 755 21.60 18.37 -26.09
C ALA A 755 21.72 19.89 -25.89
N MET A 756 20.75 20.51 -25.22
CA MET A 756 20.79 21.93 -24.85
C MET A 756 21.93 22.23 -23.86
N GLY A 757 22.10 21.39 -22.83
CA GLY A 757 23.17 21.51 -21.85
C GLY A 757 24.56 21.41 -22.50
N LEU A 758 24.74 20.44 -23.40
CA LEU A 758 25.96 20.26 -24.18
C LEU A 758 26.25 21.50 -25.04
N HIS A 759 25.25 21.96 -25.80
CA HIS A 759 25.35 23.12 -26.66
C HIS A 759 25.66 24.41 -25.88
N THR A 760 24.93 24.65 -24.80
CA THR A 760 25.15 25.83 -23.94
C THR A 760 26.56 25.84 -23.36
N THR A 761 27.06 24.67 -22.95
CA THR A 761 28.41 24.54 -22.39
C THR A 761 29.49 24.83 -23.44
N LEU A 762 29.35 24.30 -24.67
CA LEU A 762 30.24 24.59 -25.79
C LEU A 762 30.24 26.09 -26.12
N THR A 763 29.07 26.71 -26.12
CA THR A 763 28.92 28.15 -26.31
C THR A 763 29.62 28.96 -25.21
N ALA A 764 29.48 28.56 -23.96
CA ALA A 764 30.14 29.20 -22.84
C ALA A 764 31.68 29.06 -22.89
N MET A 765 32.17 27.96 -23.49
CA MET A 765 33.60 27.73 -23.76
C MET A 765 34.13 28.54 -24.96
N ARG A 766 33.30 29.30 -25.61
CA ARG A 766 33.62 30.05 -26.84
C ARG A 766 34.07 29.14 -28.01
N GLN A 767 33.42 27.99 -28.13
CA GLN A 767 33.66 27.00 -29.18
C GLN A 767 32.46 26.94 -30.19
N PRO A 768 32.17 28.05 -30.92
CA PRO A 768 30.96 28.12 -31.73
C PRO A 768 30.92 27.09 -32.86
N ALA A 769 32.05 26.73 -33.43
CA ALA A 769 32.11 25.70 -34.49
C ALA A 769 31.64 24.34 -33.97
N GLN A 770 32.08 23.96 -32.78
CA GLN A 770 31.65 22.69 -32.16
C GLN A 770 30.19 22.72 -31.71
N ALA A 771 29.73 23.87 -31.19
CA ALA A 771 28.33 24.06 -30.80
C ALA A 771 27.41 23.92 -32.01
N ASN A 772 27.73 24.58 -33.11
CA ASN A 772 26.95 24.52 -34.35
C ASN A 772 26.94 23.10 -34.96
N SER A 773 28.11 22.42 -34.97
CA SER A 773 28.18 21.01 -35.39
C SER A 773 27.29 20.10 -34.56
N GLN A 774 27.37 20.24 -33.24
CA GLN A 774 26.56 19.46 -32.33
C GLN A 774 25.04 19.70 -32.53
N ALA A 775 24.67 20.97 -32.74
CA ALA A 775 23.28 21.33 -33.02
C ALA A 775 22.78 20.73 -34.34
N ALA A 776 23.61 20.79 -35.39
CA ALA A 776 23.29 20.21 -36.70
C ALA A 776 23.15 18.67 -36.63
N ASP A 777 24.10 18.02 -35.96
CA ASP A 777 24.07 16.53 -35.75
C ASP A 777 22.86 16.12 -34.96
N TRP A 778 22.51 16.85 -33.90
CA TRP A 778 21.34 16.60 -33.09
C TRP A 778 20.05 16.69 -33.89
N LEU A 779 19.87 17.82 -34.62
CA LEU A 779 18.68 18.03 -35.41
C LEU A 779 18.57 17.09 -36.63
N LYS A 780 19.68 16.59 -37.12
CA LYS A 780 19.71 15.54 -38.16
C LYS A 780 19.22 14.19 -37.57
N ALA A 781 19.65 13.85 -36.38
CA ALA A 781 19.22 12.63 -35.67
C ALA A 781 17.78 12.74 -35.16
N HIS A 782 17.33 13.95 -34.78
CA HIS A 782 16.02 14.23 -34.18
C HIS A 782 15.29 15.32 -34.95
N PRO A 783 14.84 15.05 -36.18
CA PRO A 783 14.27 16.09 -37.07
C PRO A 783 12.95 16.68 -36.59
N THR A 784 12.27 16.03 -35.66
CA THR A 784 11.00 16.46 -35.05
C THR A 784 11.16 17.12 -33.68
N ASP A 785 12.39 17.33 -33.22
CA ASP A 785 12.64 17.97 -31.92
C ASP A 785 12.34 19.46 -31.95
N THR A 786 11.14 19.82 -31.56
CA THR A 786 10.69 21.22 -31.48
C THR A 786 11.26 21.97 -30.30
N VAL A 787 11.62 21.25 -29.20
CA VAL A 787 12.16 21.88 -27.99
C VAL A 787 13.56 22.43 -28.27
N PHE A 788 14.41 21.62 -28.86
CA PHE A 788 15.76 22.06 -29.20
C PHE A 788 15.76 23.15 -30.28
N ARG A 789 14.87 23.07 -31.25
CA ARG A 789 14.71 24.14 -32.25
C ARG A 789 14.26 25.44 -31.62
N PHE A 790 13.30 25.38 -30.70
CA PHE A 790 12.82 26.57 -30.00
C PHE A 790 13.96 27.20 -29.16
N TYR A 791 14.74 26.40 -28.46
CA TYR A 791 15.93 26.86 -27.75
C TYR A 791 16.93 27.56 -28.67
N LEU A 792 17.22 27.03 -29.85
CA LEU A 792 18.11 27.70 -30.82
C LEU A 792 17.52 29.04 -31.28
N GLY A 793 16.20 29.12 -31.40
CA GLY A 793 15.50 30.39 -31.71
C GLY A 793 15.70 31.44 -30.62
N ASP A 794 15.53 31.04 -29.35
CA ASP A 794 15.73 31.91 -28.18
C ASP A 794 17.19 32.37 -28.08
N LEU A 795 18.14 31.45 -28.32
CA LEU A 795 19.55 31.77 -28.32
C LEU A 795 19.92 32.78 -29.40
N ALA A 796 19.46 32.55 -30.62
CA ALA A 796 19.66 33.48 -31.74
C ALA A 796 19.07 34.85 -31.43
N LEU A 797 17.86 34.88 -30.86
CA LEU A 797 17.21 36.13 -30.45
C LEU A 797 18.03 36.87 -29.38
N SER A 798 18.56 36.17 -28.41
CA SER A 798 19.41 36.73 -27.34
C SER A 798 20.72 37.29 -27.87
N GLN A 799 21.23 36.76 -28.97
CA GLN A 799 22.40 37.23 -29.71
C GLN A 799 22.11 38.36 -30.71
N GLY A 800 20.84 38.71 -30.83
CA GLY A 800 20.38 39.75 -31.75
C GLY A 800 20.19 39.30 -33.22
N ASP A 801 20.41 38.01 -33.50
CA ASP A 801 20.18 37.43 -34.83
C ASP A 801 18.69 37.11 -35.01
N ARG A 802 17.95 38.14 -35.37
CA ARG A 802 16.52 38.06 -35.59
C ARG A 802 16.14 37.16 -36.77
N VAL A 803 17.01 37.01 -37.77
CA VAL A 803 16.74 36.21 -38.95
C VAL A 803 16.84 34.74 -38.61
N ALA A 804 17.90 34.31 -37.94
CA ALA A 804 18.04 32.95 -37.49
C ALA A 804 16.92 32.59 -36.47
N ALA A 805 16.60 33.50 -35.54
CA ALA A 805 15.53 33.29 -34.57
C ALA A 805 14.18 33.04 -35.28
N GLU A 806 13.79 33.90 -36.24
CA GLU A 806 12.55 33.72 -37.01
C GLU A 806 12.55 32.38 -37.76
N SER A 807 13.68 31.99 -38.36
CA SER A 807 13.79 30.68 -39.04
C SER A 807 13.55 29.49 -38.11
N HIS A 808 14.20 29.46 -36.95
CA HIS A 808 14.04 28.38 -35.97
C HIS A 808 12.60 28.29 -35.46
N TYR A 809 11.98 29.40 -35.08
CA TYR A 809 10.58 29.40 -34.65
C TYR A 809 9.61 28.97 -35.76
N ARG A 810 9.86 29.36 -37.03
CA ARG A 810 9.06 28.86 -38.13
C ARG A 810 9.22 27.38 -38.38
N ASP A 811 10.40 26.83 -38.17
CA ASP A 811 10.62 25.38 -38.21
C ASP A 811 9.88 24.63 -37.10
N VAL A 812 9.77 25.22 -35.89
CA VAL A 812 8.88 24.74 -34.85
C VAL A 812 7.43 24.74 -35.35
N LEU A 813 6.97 25.84 -35.97
CA LEU A 813 5.58 25.95 -36.45
C LEU A 813 5.25 25.02 -37.63
N LYS A 814 6.24 24.59 -38.43
CA LYS A 814 6.04 23.54 -39.44
C LYS A 814 5.68 22.21 -38.82
N LEU A 815 6.24 21.91 -37.64
CA LEU A 815 6.03 20.66 -36.91
C LEU A 815 4.83 20.75 -35.94
N GLN A 816 4.64 21.92 -35.33
CA GLN A 816 3.59 22.23 -34.38
C GLN A 816 2.92 23.58 -34.74
N PRO A 817 1.95 23.60 -35.66
CA PRO A 817 1.33 24.84 -36.17
C PRO A 817 0.61 25.66 -35.10
N ASP A 818 0.26 25.04 -33.96
CA ASP A 818 -0.49 25.69 -32.89
C ASP A 818 0.35 25.87 -31.62
N GLN A 819 1.69 25.88 -31.73
CA GLN A 819 2.58 26.13 -30.61
C GLN A 819 2.57 27.64 -30.26
N PRO A 820 1.96 28.04 -29.10
CA PRO A 820 1.60 29.44 -28.88
C PRO A 820 2.80 30.38 -28.76
N GLN A 821 3.89 29.92 -28.10
CA GLN A 821 5.09 30.71 -27.86
C GLN A 821 5.82 31.00 -29.20
N ALA A 822 5.91 29.98 -30.07
CA ALA A 822 6.54 30.19 -31.40
C ALA A 822 5.70 31.12 -32.28
N LEU A 823 4.37 30.98 -32.26
CA LEU A 823 3.47 31.93 -32.93
C LEU A 823 3.69 33.35 -32.44
N ASN A 824 3.72 33.53 -31.13
CA ASN A 824 3.96 34.83 -30.50
C ASN A 824 5.34 35.41 -30.88
N ASN A 825 6.41 34.61 -30.81
CA ASN A 825 7.76 35.07 -31.09
C ASN A 825 7.95 35.42 -32.57
N VAL A 826 7.38 34.63 -33.51
CA VAL A 826 7.36 34.97 -34.93
C VAL A 826 6.53 36.23 -35.17
N ALA A 827 5.35 36.34 -34.58
CA ALA A 827 4.50 37.52 -34.72
C ALA A 827 5.21 38.78 -34.23
N TRP A 828 5.90 38.71 -33.10
CA TRP A 828 6.68 39.82 -32.55
C TRP A 828 7.83 40.25 -33.49
N LEU A 829 8.60 39.27 -34.01
CA LEU A 829 9.68 39.52 -34.95
C LEU A 829 9.18 40.18 -36.26
N MET A 830 8.06 39.65 -36.79
CA MET A 830 7.44 40.17 -38.00
C MET A 830 6.86 41.57 -37.79
N ALA A 831 6.14 41.79 -36.66
CA ALA A 831 5.56 43.11 -36.35
C ALA A 831 6.67 44.17 -36.14
N ALA A 832 7.74 43.81 -35.43
CA ALA A 832 8.90 44.70 -35.26
C ALA A 832 9.59 45.04 -36.59
N ALA A 833 9.58 44.12 -37.54
CA ALA A 833 10.11 44.31 -38.90
C ALA A 833 9.07 44.85 -39.93
N LYS A 834 7.84 45.14 -39.46
CA LYS A 834 6.69 45.58 -40.30
C LYS A 834 6.41 44.62 -41.46
N LYS A 835 6.60 43.32 -41.27
CA LYS A 835 6.30 42.27 -42.27
C LYS A 835 4.81 41.95 -42.28
N PRO A 836 4.21 41.64 -43.43
CA PRO A 836 2.79 41.25 -43.52
C PRO A 836 2.55 39.90 -42.84
N GLY A 837 1.34 39.70 -42.28
CA GLY A 837 0.94 38.44 -41.63
C GLY A 837 1.25 38.36 -40.12
N ALA A 838 1.91 39.35 -39.53
CA ALA A 838 2.20 39.41 -38.10
C ALA A 838 0.90 39.39 -37.27
N LEU A 839 -0.12 40.12 -37.69
CA LEU A 839 -1.40 40.24 -36.99
C LEU A 839 -2.10 38.87 -36.86
N ALA A 840 -2.22 38.14 -37.95
CA ALA A 840 -2.88 36.82 -37.94
C ALA A 840 -2.19 35.81 -36.99
N MET A 841 -0.86 35.81 -36.92
CA MET A 841 -0.11 34.97 -35.99
C MET A 841 -0.28 35.40 -34.53
N ALA A 842 -0.28 36.71 -34.26
CA ALA A 842 -0.49 37.27 -32.95
C ALA A 842 -1.92 36.98 -32.44
N GLU A 843 -2.92 37.11 -33.30
CA GLU A 843 -4.31 36.78 -32.99
C GLU A 843 -4.44 35.30 -32.62
N LYS A 844 -3.84 34.40 -33.43
CA LYS A 844 -3.86 32.97 -33.18
C LYS A 844 -3.16 32.62 -31.88
N ALA A 845 -1.99 33.19 -31.59
CA ALA A 845 -1.29 33.01 -30.31
C ALA A 845 -2.15 33.44 -29.13
N ASN A 846 -2.78 34.61 -29.23
CA ASN A 846 -3.63 35.15 -28.17
C ASN A 846 -4.93 34.33 -27.97
N GLN A 847 -5.49 33.74 -29.03
CA GLN A 847 -6.63 32.81 -28.92
C GLN A 847 -6.26 31.54 -28.14
N LEU A 848 -5.06 31.02 -28.36
CA LEU A 848 -4.55 29.83 -27.70
C LEU A 848 -4.21 30.08 -26.22
N GLN A 849 -3.79 31.31 -25.89
CA GLN A 849 -3.47 31.73 -24.51
C GLN A 849 -4.04 33.16 -24.23
N PRO A 850 -5.35 33.29 -24.03
CA PRO A 850 -6.02 34.58 -23.92
C PRO A 850 -5.67 35.39 -22.68
N ASP A 851 -5.16 34.75 -21.61
CA ASP A 851 -4.82 35.41 -20.34
C ASP A 851 -3.31 35.74 -20.23
N SER A 852 -2.59 35.73 -21.33
CA SER A 852 -1.16 36.09 -21.38
C SER A 852 -0.92 37.56 -21.68
N ALA A 853 -0.52 38.34 -20.69
CA ALA A 853 -0.15 39.76 -20.87
C ALA A 853 0.95 39.97 -21.95
N ALA A 854 1.92 39.02 -22.02
CA ALA A 854 2.97 39.05 -23.03
C ALA A 854 2.43 38.83 -24.46
N PHE A 855 1.44 37.96 -24.63
CA PHE A 855 0.83 37.72 -25.94
C PHE A 855 -0.07 38.86 -26.35
N MET A 856 -0.78 39.47 -25.39
CA MET A 856 -1.54 40.70 -25.63
C MET A 856 -0.62 41.87 -26.04
N ASP A 857 0.58 41.99 -25.46
CA ASP A 857 1.57 43.02 -25.87
C ASP A 857 2.04 42.77 -27.31
N THR A 858 2.33 41.53 -27.69
CA THR A 858 2.69 41.19 -29.07
C THR A 858 1.54 41.45 -30.05
N LEU A 859 0.31 41.12 -29.65
CA LEU A 859 -0.88 41.40 -30.42
C LEU A 859 -1.06 42.93 -30.62
N ALA A 860 -0.86 43.71 -29.56
CA ALA A 860 -0.91 45.15 -29.65
C ALA A 860 0.18 45.74 -30.60
N LEU A 861 1.40 45.20 -30.53
CA LEU A 861 2.47 45.57 -31.47
C LEU A 861 2.08 45.24 -32.89
N ALA A 862 1.51 44.06 -33.15
CA ALA A 862 1.07 43.63 -34.49
C ALA A 862 -0.09 44.49 -35.00
N LEU A 863 -1.07 44.84 -34.15
CA LEU A 863 -2.17 45.78 -34.50
C LEU A 863 -1.65 47.17 -34.82
N ALA A 864 -0.71 47.67 -34.05
CA ALA A 864 -0.09 48.99 -34.32
C ALA A 864 0.70 49.00 -35.63
N ALA A 865 1.43 47.91 -35.91
CA ALA A 865 2.15 47.73 -37.17
C ALA A 865 1.21 47.60 -38.38
N ASP A 866 -0.01 47.07 -38.19
CA ASP A 866 -1.07 46.95 -39.19
C ASP A 866 -1.92 48.24 -39.33
N GLY A 867 -1.52 49.34 -38.68
CA GLY A 867 -2.22 50.60 -38.77
C GLY A 867 -3.48 50.75 -37.92
N GLN A 868 -3.62 49.91 -36.88
CA GLN A 868 -4.77 49.87 -35.99
C GLN A 868 -4.38 50.25 -34.52
N PRO A 869 -3.76 51.44 -34.30
CA PRO A 869 -3.22 51.81 -32.99
C PRO A 869 -4.28 51.90 -31.86
N ALA A 870 -5.52 52.30 -32.21
CA ALA A 870 -6.61 52.34 -31.24
C ALA A 870 -6.96 50.96 -30.67
N LYS A 871 -6.92 49.88 -31.47
CA LYS A 871 -7.11 48.52 -31.02
C LYS A 871 -5.89 48.04 -30.23
N ALA A 872 -4.68 48.45 -30.58
CA ALA A 872 -3.47 48.15 -29.82
C ALA A 872 -3.55 48.70 -28.40
N VAL A 873 -4.04 49.93 -28.24
CA VAL A 873 -4.30 50.54 -26.91
C VAL A 873 -5.25 49.69 -26.10
N GLN A 874 -6.36 49.24 -26.68
CA GLN A 874 -7.34 48.40 -25.98
C GLN A 874 -6.73 47.08 -25.50
N GLN A 875 -5.86 46.43 -26.31
CA GLN A 875 -5.19 45.21 -25.94
C GLN A 875 -4.20 45.41 -24.80
N LEU A 876 -3.42 46.51 -24.82
CA LEU A 876 -2.50 46.80 -23.71
C LEU A 876 -3.18 47.19 -22.42
N GLN A 877 -4.35 47.84 -22.48
CA GLN A 877 -5.17 48.06 -21.28
C GLN A 877 -5.61 46.76 -20.66
N LYS A 878 -5.99 45.75 -21.45
CA LYS A 878 -6.29 44.40 -20.97
C LYS A 878 -5.04 43.73 -20.37
N ALA A 879 -3.89 43.84 -21.06
CA ALA A 879 -2.63 43.30 -20.54
C ALA A 879 -2.23 43.92 -19.19
N LEU A 880 -2.40 45.23 -19.02
CA LEU A 880 -2.16 45.93 -17.76
C LEU A 880 -3.17 45.58 -16.66
N ALA A 881 -4.39 45.17 -17.01
CA ALA A 881 -5.34 44.65 -16.01
C ALA A 881 -4.84 43.29 -15.41
N ILE A 882 -4.05 42.53 -16.17
CA ILE A 882 -3.44 41.30 -15.73
C ILE A 882 -2.11 41.55 -14.98
N ASP A 883 -1.24 42.41 -15.55
CA ASP A 883 0.08 42.74 -14.99
C ASP A 883 0.25 44.28 -14.87
N ALA A 884 -0.43 44.85 -13.87
CA ALA A 884 -0.50 46.29 -13.64
C ALA A 884 0.85 46.94 -13.29
N LYS A 885 1.83 46.15 -12.86
CA LYS A 885 3.14 46.68 -12.45
C LYS A 885 4.22 46.59 -13.54
N ASN A 886 3.90 46.07 -14.71
CA ASN A 886 4.86 45.91 -15.78
C ASN A 886 5.17 47.22 -16.50
N PRO A 887 6.38 47.76 -16.33
CA PRO A 887 6.70 49.06 -16.94
C PRO A 887 6.84 49.01 -18.45
N MET A 888 7.14 47.85 -19.06
CA MET A 888 7.19 47.72 -20.51
C MET A 888 5.82 47.84 -21.15
N LEU A 889 4.79 47.19 -20.53
CA LEU A 889 3.40 47.30 -21.01
C LEU A 889 2.92 48.75 -20.98
N ARG A 890 3.24 49.49 -19.89
CA ARG A 890 2.97 50.95 -19.80
C ARG A 890 3.67 51.74 -20.86
N PHE A 891 4.93 51.45 -21.11
CA PHE A 891 5.74 52.13 -22.13
C PHE A 891 5.15 51.88 -23.52
N ASN A 892 4.78 50.63 -23.84
CA ASN A 892 4.20 50.29 -25.10
C ASN A 892 2.79 50.94 -25.27
N LEU A 893 2.02 50.98 -24.17
CA LEU A 893 0.73 51.68 -24.13
C LEU A 893 0.90 53.18 -24.49
N ALA A 894 1.84 53.86 -23.84
CA ALA A 894 2.12 55.25 -24.12
C ALA A 894 2.49 55.49 -25.60
N ARG A 895 3.34 54.64 -26.19
CA ARG A 895 3.70 54.69 -27.58
C ARG A 895 2.51 54.58 -28.53
N PHE A 896 1.60 53.64 -28.24
CA PHE A 896 0.45 53.42 -29.07
C PHE A 896 -0.66 54.46 -28.84
N LEU A 897 -0.76 55.07 -27.66
CA LEU A 897 -1.58 56.24 -27.40
C LEU A 897 -1.13 57.44 -28.23
N ILE A 898 0.18 57.69 -28.37
CA ILE A 898 0.74 58.69 -29.24
C ILE A 898 0.35 58.43 -30.69
N GLN A 899 0.48 57.19 -31.17
CA GLN A 899 0.12 56.79 -32.54
C GLN A 899 -1.38 56.90 -32.78
N ALA A 900 -2.21 56.68 -31.75
CA ALA A 900 -3.66 56.85 -31.81
C ALA A 900 -4.11 58.32 -31.68
N GLY A 901 -3.20 59.25 -31.40
CA GLY A 901 -3.52 60.68 -31.24
C GLY A 901 -3.89 61.13 -29.83
N ASP A 902 -3.95 60.20 -28.86
CA ASP A 902 -4.30 60.49 -27.46
C ASP A 902 -3.06 60.92 -26.67
N LYS A 903 -2.60 62.14 -26.93
CA LYS A 903 -1.43 62.72 -26.22
C LYS A 903 -1.64 62.88 -24.72
N PRO A 904 -2.80 63.30 -24.18
CA PRO A 904 -3.01 63.46 -22.77
C PRO A 904 -2.85 62.11 -22.00
N ALA A 905 -3.45 61.05 -22.50
CA ALA A 905 -3.33 59.74 -21.90
C ALA A 905 -1.90 59.21 -22.02
N ALA A 906 -1.22 59.41 -23.13
CA ALA A 906 0.21 59.03 -23.32
C ALA A 906 1.11 59.73 -22.29
N LYS A 907 0.88 60.99 -22.05
CA LYS A 907 1.63 61.80 -21.07
C LYS A 907 1.48 61.22 -19.64
N THR A 908 0.28 60.86 -19.29
CA THR A 908 0.02 60.21 -17.96
C THR A 908 0.80 58.93 -17.77
N GLU A 909 0.81 58.04 -18.77
CA GLU A 909 1.53 56.76 -18.71
C GLU A 909 3.06 56.97 -18.68
N LEU A 910 3.58 57.90 -19.46
CA LEU A 910 5.00 58.25 -19.45
C LEU A 910 5.45 58.90 -18.12
N GLN A 911 4.61 59.76 -17.53
CA GLN A 911 4.89 60.37 -16.22
C GLN A 911 4.94 59.31 -15.11
N ALA A 912 4.08 58.31 -15.16
CA ALA A 912 4.13 57.19 -14.24
C ALA A 912 5.47 56.40 -14.34
N LEU A 913 6.08 56.36 -15.51
CA LEU A 913 7.37 55.70 -15.73
C LEU A 913 8.59 56.53 -15.27
N THR A 914 8.51 57.88 -15.26
CA THR A 914 9.62 58.71 -14.79
C THR A 914 9.98 58.46 -13.33
N GLY A 915 8.98 58.07 -12.49
CA GLY A 915 9.18 57.73 -11.09
C GLY A 915 10.03 56.47 -10.84
N LEU A 916 10.28 55.67 -11.88
CA LEU A 916 11.12 54.47 -11.79
C LEU A 916 12.62 54.75 -11.96
N GLY A 917 12.99 55.93 -12.41
CA GLY A 917 14.40 56.31 -12.60
C GLY A 917 15.20 55.28 -13.40
N GLU A 918 16.44 55.08 -13.04
CA GLU A 918 17.37 54.13 -13.72
C GLU A 918 16.90 52.65 -13.62
N ALA A 919 15.92 52.33 -12.77
CA ALA A 919 15.36 51.01 -12.70
C ALA A 919 14.60 50.60 -13.96
N PHE A 920 14.19 51.55 -14.78
CA PHE A 920 13.61 51.27 -16.09
C PHE A 920 14.59 51.56 -17.24
N PRO A 921 15.05 50.54 -17.98
CA PRO A 921 16.15 50.71 -18.96
C PRO A 921 15.89 51.70 -20.11
N ARG A 922 14.62 52.07 -20.34
CA ARG A 922 14.24 52.96 -21.45
C ARG A 922 13.91 54.40 -21.01
N GLN A 923 14.43 54.87 -19.86
CA GLN A 923 14.13 56.19 -19.32
C GLN A 923 14.50 57.33 -20.31
N LYS A 924 15.58 57.15 -21.09
CA LYS A 924 15.93 58.11 -22.13
C LYS A 924 14.81 58.29 -23.19
N GLU A 925 14.25 57.17 -23.64
CA GLU A 925 13.14 57.19 -24.59
C GLU A 925 11.86 57.78 -23.96
N VAL A 926 11.62 57.50 -22.66
CA VAL A 926 10.49 58.13 -21.92
C VAL A 926 10.65 59.63 -21.91
N ALA A 927 11.84 60.18 -21.61
CA ALA A 927 12.11 61.61 -21.60
C ALA A 927 11.96 62.22 -22.99
N GLU A 928 12.47 61.58 -24.03
CA GLU A 928 12.35 62.01 -25.45
C GLU A 928 10.86 62.07 -25.87
N LEU A 929 10.08 61.04 -25.56
CA LEU A 929 8.64 61.00 -25.87
C LEU A 929 7.87 62.10 -25.09
N LEU A 930 8.16 62.29 -23.80
CA LEU A 930 7.54 63.37 -23.03
C LEU A 930 7.84 64.75 -23.55
N SER A 931 9.05 64.99 -24.07
CA SER A 931 9.42 66.27 -24.66
C SER A 931 8.77 66.55 -26.02
N SER A 932 8.30 65.48 -26.70
CA SER A 932 7.65 65.56 -28.01
C SER A 932 6.12 65.72 -27.94
N LEU A 933 5.51 65.58 -26.78
CA LEU A 933 4.08 65.68 -26.55
C LEU A 933 3.66 67.10 -26.21
#